data_cb2bf49d3bb3b798471c9982564508ec
#
_entry.id   cb2bf49d3bb3b798471c9982564508ec
#
_cell.length_a   1.000
_cell.length_b   1.000
_cell.length_c   1.000
_cell.angle_alpha   90.00
_cell.angle_beta   90.00
_cell.angle_gamma   90.00
#
_symmetry.space_group_name_H-M   'P 1'
#
loop_
_entity.id
_entity.type
_entity.pdbx_description
1 polymer ?
#
loop_
_entity_poly.entity_id
_entity_poly.type
_entity_poly.pdbx_seq_one_letter_code
_entity_poly.pdbx_strand_id
1 'polypeptide(L)'
;MRHGGIMKHSPKREYIGGSLEWFDFVDIDQIGMFDFWGFAEELGYTEKWSLRFWLKHGKSFDKHCKCIETDSDVFNIRGHIPKNWEVEIFIEYLNLGVDVEGETGGRLVNEAVIIDDVGLEGENSESDEFSEDDDVFYQSDYDMEDDDKLFEQFVDPEAEFGGLGKGKSVADDDFISEEMYNRLQNEEGDEDCVVSDDDFDSSNGSDEDEGKGRMKFPKFNPKTENKNPDIMLGLIFSSKKEAKFAIESHCFRRGMMVKFPKNDAIRLRAVCKKEGCGWYIHVSKMQNDHSWQVKTYNPIHTKCSWNYNNTSLKSGWIGKTFMKKLKDNPKLGTNEFRSEICTTLKANITRSQAYRARKKAIKIIQGTLEEQFSKIYDYCLEIERTNPGSTVIMKLTEERRFHRLYMCFNACKVGFKNGCRPIIGVDGCFLKGGHGGQLLTAVGLDPNNNIFPIAYAIVESETKDSWIWFLNLLNADIGFENEHNWTFMSDKQKGLIPAFETLFPNAENRFCVRHLHSNMKRDGFTGLAIKTALWGAAKATRVEEFNRKMQELRDIDEDAYQWLVKKPPQNWTRSHFSPHPKCDILLNNMCEYFNSFILEAREKPIISLLETIRNLLMTRMQSNKEKAAKWEGLLCPKIKKILITTRKVAFDSTSL
;
A
#
# COMPACT_ATOMS: atom_id res chain seq x y z
N MET A 1 16.83 -14.62 10.51
CA MET A 1 17.81 -13.50 10.49
C MET A 1 18.72 -13.57 11.69
N ARG A 2 20.01 -13.23 11.53
CA ARG A 2 20.96 -13.07 12.64
C ARG A 2 21.11 -11.59 12.96
N HIS A 3 20.94 -11.21 14.21
CA HIS A 3 20.94 -9.82 14.65
C HIS A 3 21.56 -9.67 16.05
N GLY A 4 21.86 -8.42 16.45
CA GLY A 4 22.47 -8.11 17.75
C GLY A 4 23.95 -8.48 17.86
N GLY A 5 24.57 -8.91 16.77
CA GLY A 5 26.02 -9.19 16.70
C GLY A 5 26.78 -8.02 16.05
N ILE A 6 28.10 -8.18 15.96
CA ILE A 6 29.01 -7.18 15.39
C ILE A 6 29.60 -7.71 14.09
N MET A 7 29.50 -6.93 13.02
CA MET A 7 30.15 -7.21 11.74
C MET A 7 31.59 -6.71 11.77
N LYS A 8 32.56 -7.61 11.62
CA LYS A 8 33.97 -7.26 11.39
C LYS A 8 34.28 -7.29 9.89
N HIS A 9 34.91 -6.25 9.38
CA HIS A 9 35.27 -6.11 7.97
C HIS A 9 36.74 -6.39 7.68
N SER A 10 37.62 -6.37 8.67
CA SER A 10 39.07 -6.57 8.52
C SER A 10 39.62 -7.43 9.69
N PRO A 11 40.61 -8.32 9.48
CA PRO A 11 41.26 -8.70 8.22
C PRO A 11 40.40 -9.63 7.32
N LYS A 12 39.35 -10.20 7.89
CA LYS A 12 38.35 -11.03 7.18
C LYS A 12 36.95 -10.60 7.62
N ARG A 13 36.01 -10.65 6.71
CA ARG A 13 34.62 -10.37 7.04
C ARG A 13 34.04 -11.50 7.88
N GLU A 14 33.54 -11.16 9.08
CA GLU A 14 32.99 -12.12 10.02
C GLU A 14 31.90 -11.47 10.87
N TYR A 15 30.86 -12.23 11.21
CA TYR A 15 29.80 -11.77 12.10
C TYR A 15 29.95 -12.47 13.45
N ILE A 16 30.13 -11.71 14.54
CA ILE A 16 30.45 -12.23 15.85
C ILE A 16 29.30 -11.96 16.82
N GLY A 17 28.84 -13.01 17.49
CA GLY A 17 27.76 -12.94 18.46
C GLY A 17 26.36 -12.82 17.83
N GLY A 18 25.44 -12.29 18.61
CA GLY A 18 24.05 -12.12 18.19
C GLY A 18 23.19 -13.35 18.36
N SER A 19 21.90 -13.16 18.15
CA SER A 19 20.83 -14.19 18.17
C SER A 19 20.35 -14.52 16.78
N LEU A 20 19.69 -15.67 16.65
CA LEU A 20 19.08 -16.12 15.41
C LEU A 20 17.57 -16.16 15.60
N GLU A 21 16.86 -15.38 14.75
CA GLU A 21 15.40 -15.41 14.67
C GLU A 21 14.94 -15.91 13.29
N TRP A 22 13.82 -16.60 13.28
CA TRP A 22 13.28 -17.22 12.09
C TRP A 22 12.04 -16.47 11.60
N PHE A 23 12.06 -16.11 10.31
CA PHE A 23 10.93 -15.59 9.58
C PHE A 23 10.50 -16.62 8.55
N ASP A 24 9.50 -17.42 8.90
CA ASP A 24 9.03 -18.52 8.08
C ASP A 24 8.06 -18.09 7.00
N PHE A 25 8.05 -18.78 5.87
CA PHE A 25 7.09 -18.62 4.77
C PHE A 25 7.11 -17.22 4.15
N VAL A 26 8.29 -16.65 4.03
CA VAL A 26 8.51 -15.43 3.28
C VAL A 26 8.31 -15.74 1.79
N ASP A 27 7.35 -15.07 1.15
CA ASP A 27 7.14 -15.21 -0.29
C ASP A 27 8.24 -14.47 -1.03
N ILE A 28 9.17 -15.23 -1.61
CA ILE A 28 10.34 -14.68 -2.29
C ILE A 28 9.96 -13.88 -3.54
N ASP A 29 8.75 -14.08 -4.07
CA ASP A 29 8.25 -13.38 -5.25
C ASP A 29 7.59 -12.03 -4.91
N GLN A 30 7.37 -11.77 -3.63
CA GLN A 30 6.72 -10.55 -3.15
C GLN A 30 7.54 -9.80 -2.10
N ILE A 31 8.72 -10.33 -1.72
CA ILE A 31 9.59 -9.70 -0.74
C ILE A 31 10.38 -8.55 -1.38
N GLY A 32 10.42 -7.42 -0.68
CA GLY A 32 11.24 -6.24 -1.01
C GLY A 32 12.02 -5.74 0.20
N MET A 33 12.77 -4.67 0.04
CA MET A 33 13.53 -4.05 1.14
C MET A 33 12.63 -3.64 2.31
N PHE A 34 11.39 -3.26 2.05
CA PHE A 34 10.42 -2.94 3.10
C PHE A 34 10.12 -4.10 4.04
N ASP A 35 10.11 -5.33 3.53
CA ASP A 35 9.90 -6.51 4.36
C ASP A 35 11.12 -6.76 5.26
N PHE A 36 12.34 -6.49 4.77
CA PHE A 36 13.55 -6.53 5.59
C PHE A 36 13.54 -5.51 6.71
N TRP A 37 13.08 -4.28 6.43
CA TRP A 37 12.88 -3.25 7.45
C TRP A 37 11.80 -3.66 8.45
N GLY A 38 10.71 -4.27 7.99
CA GLY A 38 9.66 -4.82 8.84
C GLY A 38 10.17 -5.92 9.76
N PHE A 39 11.00 -6.82 9.26
CA PHE A 39 11.64 -7.86 10.07
C PHE A 39 12.59 -7.26 11.11
N ALA A 40 13.36 -6.24 10.75
CA ALA A 40 14.23 -5.55 11.69
C ALA A 40 13.43 -4.82 12.78
N GLU A 41 12.32 -4.18 12.44
CA GLU A 41 11.42 -3.54 13.40
C GLU A 41 10.81 -4.56 14.39
N GLU A 42 10.47 -5.76 13.91
CA GLU A 42 10.02 -6.86 14.76
C GLU A 42 11.09 -7.35 15.73
N LEU A 43 12.36 -7.19 15.37
CA LEU A 43 13.53 -7.51 16.21
C LEU A 43 13.92 -6.38 17.15
N GLY A 44 13.16 -5.25 17.14
CA GLY A 44 13.35 -4.12 18.05
C GLY A 44 14.25 -3.00 17.51
N TYR A 45 14.60 -3.02 16.23
CA TYR A 45 15.38 -1.94 15.62
C TYR A 45 14.44 -0.83 15.13
N THR A 46 14.59 0.36 15.67
CA THR A 46 13.75 1.53 15.32
C THR A 46 14.38 2.45 14.27
N GLU A 47 15.73 2.46 14.19
CA GLU A 47 16.50 3.33 13.29
C GLU A 47 16.86 2.61 11.99
N LYS A 48 16.01 2.70 10.98
CA LYS A 48 16.16 1.98 9.71
C LYS A 48 17.43 2.35 8.94
N TRP A 49 17.84 3.62 8.95
CA TRP A 49 19.04 4.14 8.28
C TRP A 49 20.37 3.70 8.90
N SER A 50 20.33 3.19 10.12
CA SER A 50 21.51 2.67 10.80
C SER A 50 21.72 1.17 10.59
N LEU A 51 20.93 0.54 9.70
CA LEU A 51 20.98 -0.90 9.47
C LEU A 51 21.45 -1.24 8.06
N ARG A 52 22.29 -2.28 7.96
CA ARG A 52 22.62 -2.98 6.72
C ARG A 52 22.27 -4.45 6.82
N PHE A 53 21.79 -4.99 5.71
CA PHE A 53 21.45 -6.41 5.59
C PHE A 53 22.49 -7.12 4.73
N TRP A 54 22.92 -8.30 5.14
CA TRP A 54 23.90 -9.10 4.44
C TRP A 54 23.37 -10.51 4.17
N LEU A 55 23.35 -10.88 2.89
CA LEU A 55 23.00 -12.24 2.45
C LEU A 55 24.25 -13.11 2.45
N LYS A 56 24.19 -14.25 3.16
CA LYS A 56 25.23 -15.29 3.05
C LYS A 56 24.74 -16.41 2.12
N HIS A 57 25.42 -16.60 1.01
CA HIS A 57 25.04 -17.55 -0.04
C HIS A 57 26.02 -18.72 -0.23
N GLY A 58 26.96 -18.94 0.70
CA GLY A 58 27.96 -20.02 0.63
C GLY A 58 28.59 -20.32 1.97
N LYS A 59 29.59 -21.23 1.96
CA LYS A 59 30.25 -21.71 3.20
C LYS A 59 31.13 -20.68 3.89
N SER A 60 31.76 -19.77 3.15
CA SER A 60 32.67 -18.75 3.69
C SER A 60 31.96 -17.40 3.76
N PHE A 61 31.89 -16.79 4.95
CA PHE A 61 31.29 -15.47 5.14
C PHE A 61 32.03 -14.39 4.34
N ASP A 62 33.36 -14.44 4.36
CA ASP A 62 34.22 -13.45 3.70
C ASP A 62 34.05 -13.41 2.17
N LYS A 63 33.90 -14.59 1.54
CA LYS A 63 33.83 -14.72 0.08
C LYS A 63 32.40 -14.78 -0.49
N HIS A 64 31.42 -15.10 0.34
CA HIS A 64 30.05 -15.41 -0.08
C HIS A 64 29.01 -14.62 0.73
N CYS A 65 29.34 -13.37 1.09
CA CYS A 65 28.42 -12.47 1.73
C CYS A 65 28.22 -11.23 0.87
N LYS A 66 26.98 -10.96 0.50
CA LYS A 66 26.59 -9.80 -0.34
C LYS A 66 25.72 -8.86 0.48
N CYS A 67 25.97 -7.56 0.39
CA CYS A 67 25.09 -6.54 0.96
C CYS A 67 23.79 -6.47 0.18
N ILE A 68 22.69 -6.30 0.88
CA ILE A 68 21.35 -6.10 0.34
C ILE A 68 20.99 -4.65 0.64
N GLU A 69 20.93 -3.82 -0.37
CA GLU A 69 20.67 -2.39 -0.24
C GLU A 69 19.44 -1.95 -1.04
N THR A 70 19.06 -2.73 -2.05
CA THR A 70 17.97 -2.40 -2.99
C THR A 70 17.02 -3.57 -3.17
N ASP A 71 15.81 -3.29 -3.66
CA ASP A 71 14.85 -4.34 -4.06
C ASP A 71 15.42 -5.27 -5.14
N SER A 72 16.29 -4.77 -6.01
CA SER A 72 17.03 -5.59 -6.99
C SER A 72 17.94 -6.61 -6.31
N ASP A 73 18.58 -6.25 -5.18
CA ASP A 73 19.38 -7.21 -4.41
C ASP A 73 18.52 -8.25 -3.75
N VAL A 74 17.36 -7.85 -3.23
CA VAL A 74 16.35 -8.76 -2.67
C VAL A 74 15.86 -9.73 -3.74
N PHE A 75 15.53 -9.23 -4.92
CA PHE A 75 15.14 -10.06 -6.06
C PHE A 75 16.22 -11.09 -6.44
N ASN A 76 17.48 -10.69 -6.42
CA ASN A 76 18.62 -11.57 -6.70
C ASN A 76 18.84 -12.67 -5.65
N ILE A 77 18.21 -12.60 -4.46
CA ILE A 77 18.24 -13.68 -3.46
C ILE A 77 17.70 -14.99 -4.06
N ARG A 78 16.73 -14.92 -4.98
CA ARG A 78 16.17 -16.09 -5.67
C ARG A 78 17.24 -17.00 -6.29
N GLY A 79 18.27 -16.41 -6.90
CA GLY A 79 19.39 -17.15 -7.50
C GLY A 79 20.29 -17.86 -6.49
N HIS A 80 20.11 -17.61 -5.20
CA HIS A 80 20.98 -18.09 -4.13
C HIS A 80 20.25 -18.94 -3.07
N ILE A 81 18.98 -19.29 -3.31
CA ILE A 81 18.18 -20.10 -2.38
C ILE A 81 18.68 -21.55 -2.42
N PRO A 82 19.10 -22.11 -1.28
CA PRO A 82 19.48 -23.52 -1.19
C PRO A 82 18.28 -24.45 -1.32
N LYS A 83 18.54 -25.76 -1.54
CA LYS A 83 17.48 -26.78 -1.67
C LYS A 83 16.59 -26.96 -0.43
N ASN A 84 17.04 -26.50 0.74
CA ASN A 84 16.24 -26.52 1.99
C ASN A 84 15.34 -25.29 2.16
N TRP A 85 15.35 -24.36 1.20
CA TRP A 85 14.57 -23.13 1.23
C TRP A 85 14.85 -22.19 2.43
N GLU A 86 16.04 -22.30 3.03
CA GLU A 86 16.49 -21.47 4.13
C GLU A 86 17.56 -20.48 3.65
N VAL A 87 17.36 -19.21 3.94
CA VAL A 87 18.30 -18.12 3.59
C VAL A 87 18.78 -17.44 4.86
N GLU A 88 20.10 -17.30 5.02
CA GLU A 88 20.70 -16.68 6.18
C GLU A 88 21.02 -15.20 5.91
N ILE A 89 20.32 -14.30 6.61
CA ILE A 89 20.50 -12.86 6.52
C ILE A 89 21.06 -12.34 7.85
N PHE A 90 22.05 -11.45 7.79
CA PHE A 90 22.69 -10.82 8.93
C PHE A 90 22.35 -9.34 8.97
N ILE A 91 22.05 -8.82 10.14
CA ILE A 91 21.81 -7.38 10.38
C ILE A 91 23.04 -6.76 11.00
N GLU A 92 23.61 -5.77 10.32
CA GLU A 92 24.70 -4.92 10.82
C GLU A 92 24.12 -3.58 11.27
N TYR A 93 24.42 -3.18 12.50
CA TYR A 93 24.07 -1.85 13.01
C TYR A 93 25.25 -0.91 12.81
N LEU A 94 25.03 0.16 12.03
CA LEU A 94 26.04 1.17 11.73
C LEU A 94 26.07 2.21 12.87
N ASN A 95 27.01 2.08 13.80
CA ASN A 95 27.28 3.15 14.76
C ASN A 95 27.95 4.32 14.05
N LEU A 96 27.25 5.40 13.85
CA LEU A 96 27.80 6.67 13.38
C LEU A 96 28.58 7.35 14.53
N GLY A 97 29.85 7.00 14.62
CA GLY A 97 30.86 7.77 15.38
C GLY A 97 31.13 7.28 16.78
N VAL A 98 32.21 6.52 16.92
CA VAL A 98 33.38 6.78 17.78
C VAL A 98 34.44 5.73 17.42
N ASP A 99 35.55 6.16 16.84
CA ASP A 99 36.78 5.39 16.78
C ASP A 99 37.29 5.20 18.23
N VAL A 100 37.26 3.97 18.71
CA VAL A 100 37.98 3.58 19.92
C VAL A 100 38.93 2.45 19.53
N GLU A 101 40.18 2.82 19.33
CA GLU A 101 41.28 1.88 19.45
C GLU A 101 41.38 1.41 20.90
N GLY A 102 41.53 0.10 21.11
CA GLY A 102 42.15 -0.47 22.29
C GLY A 102 41.27 -1.22 23.28
N GLU A 103 41.44 -2.53 23.24
CA GLU A 103 41.49 -3.50 24.34
C GLU A 103 40.37 -3.65 25.39
N THR A 104 40.01 -4.91 25.51
CA THR A 104 39.50 -5.65 26.68
C THR A 104 38.06 -5.49 27.13
N GLY A 105 37.44 -6.64 27.04
CA GLY A 105 36.34 -7.25 27.82
C GLY A 105 35.53 -6.40 28.81
N GLY A 106 34.25 -6.30 28.56
CA GLY A 106 33.33 -5.75 29.55
C GLY A 106 31.87 -5.88 29.11
N ARG A 107 31.17 -6.74 29.78
CA ARG A 107 29.75 -6.97 29.76
C ARG A 107 29.00 -5.65 30.00
N LEU A 108 28.27 -5.10 29.05
CA LEU A 108 27.37 -3.96 29.26
C LEU A 108 25.96 -4.47 29.55
N VAL A 109 25.60 -4.29 30.81
CA VAL A 109 24.25 -4.42 31.35
C VAL A 109 23.53 -3.08 31.06
N ASN A 110 22.35 -3.14 30.53
CA ASN A 110 21.45 -1.98 30.37
C ASN A 110 21.04 -1.47 31.76
N GLU A 111 21.52 -0.32 32.16
CA GLU A 111 20.91 0.49 33.21
C GLU A 111 20.31 1.74 32.59
N ALA A 112 19.00 1.86 32.73
CA ALA A 112 18.24 3.06 32.43
C ALA A 112 18.63 4.14 33.49
N VAL A 113 19.18 5.25 32.99
CA VAL A 113 19.40 6.42 33.84
C VAL A 113 18.13 7.25 33.87
N ILE A 114 17.47 7.23 35.00
CA ILE A 114 16.44 8.19 35.39
C ILE A 114 17.19 9.45 35.83
N ILE A 115 16.94 10.58 35.16
CA ILE A 115 17.37 11.89 35.66
C ILE A 115 16.17 12.55 36.31
N ASP A 116 16.33 12.77 37.61
CA ASP A 116 15.40 13.45 38.49
C ASP A 116 15.27 14.94 38.15
N ASP A 117 14.05 15.37 38.30
CA ASP A 117 13.42 16.66 38.30
C ASP A 117 14.18 17.72 39.16
N VAL A 118 14.47 18.87 38.57
CA VAL A 118 14.74 20.09 39.33
C VAL A 118 13.83 21.18 38.76
N GLY A 119 12.83 21.51 39.54
CA GLY A 119 11.83 22.53 39.23
C GLY A 119 12.42 23.95 39.13
N LEU A 120 11.87 24.71 38.20
CA LEU A 120 11.79 26.18 38.29
C LEU A 120 10.41 26.60 37.77
N GLU A 121 9.68 27.23 38.68
CA GLU A 121 8.42 27.91 38.42
C GLU A 121 8.62 29.11 37.47
N GLY A 122 7.66 29.36 36.59
CA GLY A 122 7.59 30.64 35.91
C GLY A 122 6.81 30.68 34.60
N GLU A 123 5.54 31.08 34.71
CA GLU A 123 4.73 31.80 33.75
C GLU A 123 4.07 31.06 32.58
N ASN A 124 2.75 30.96 32.70
CA ASN A 124 1.76 30.62 31.70
C ASN A 124 1.95 31.43 30.41
N SER A 125 2.29 30.77 29.32
CA SER A 125 1.90 31.21 27.99
C SER A 125 1.24 30.01 27.32
N GLU A 126 -0.04 30.13 27.01
CA GLU A 126 -0.79 29.20 26.19
C GLU A 126 -0.06 29.03 24.85
N SER A 127 0.66 27.92 24.69
CA SER A 127 1.21 27.52 23.42
C SER A 127 0.16 26.68 22.70
N ASP A 128 -0.43 27.27 21.65
CA ASP A 128 -1.22 26.55 20.66
C ASP A 128 -0.40 25.35 20.15
N GLU A 129 -0.83 24.15 20.50
CA GLU A 129 -0.35 22.90 19.91
C GLU A 129 -0.76 22.87 18.43
N PHE A 130 0.08 23.43 17.58
CA PHE A 130 0.07 23.10 16.15
C PHE A 130 0.67 21.71 15.98
N SER A 131 -0.12 20.78 15.42
CA SER A 131 0.37 19.45 15.09
C SER A 131 1.59 19.55 14.16
N GLU A 132 2.69 18.95 14.54
CA GLU A 132 3.98 18.94 13.83
C GLU A 132 3.91 18.33 12.42
N ASP A 133 2.83 17.63 12.07
CA ASP A 133 2.66 16.91 10.81
C ASP A 133 2.52 17.81 9.56
N ASP A 134 2.04 19.05 9.70
CA ASP A 134 1.88 19.98 8.56
C ASP A 134 3.16 20.80 8.26
N ASP A 135 4.10 20.91 9.19
CA ASP A 135 5.36 21.66 9.00
C ASP A 135 6.46 20.83 8.32
N VAL A 136 6.40 19.48 8.39
CA VAL A 136 7.40 18.57 7.82
C VAL A 136 7.44 18.64 6.28
N PHE A 137 6.32 18.96 5.63
CA PHE A 137 6.22 19.04 4.17
C PHE A 137 7.04 20.19 3.55
N TYR A 138 7.22 21.30 4.28
CA TYR A 138 7.88 22.51 3.74
C TYR A 138 9.34 22.67 4.10
N GLN A 139 9.79 22.04 5.18
CA GLN A 139 11.19 22.08 5.57
C GLN A 139 12.05 21.20 4.67
N SER A 140 11.46 20.13 4.11
CA SER A 140 12.13 19.24 3.14
C SER A 140 12.35 19.87 1.76
N ASP A 141 11.56 20.90 1.36
CA ASP A 141 11.68 21.53 0.05
C ASP A 141 13.00 22.27 -0.18
N TYR A 142 13.74 22.57 0.89
CA TYR A 142 14.99 23.32 0.83
C TYR A 142 16.23 22.52 1.23
N ASP A 143 16.06 21.31 1.76
CA ASP A 143 17.18 20.46 2.16
C ASP A 143 17.52 19.43 1.09
N MET A 144 18.63 19.68 0.37
CA MET A 144 19.05 18.88 -0.80
C MET A 144 19.35 17.42 -0.46
N GLU A 145 19.75 17.11 0.79
CA GLU A 145 20.09 15.75 1.18
C GLU A 145 18.85 14.91 1.51
N ASP A 146 17.79 15.52 2.07
CA ASP A 146 16.55 14.82 2.38
C ASP A 146 15.70 14.56 1.13
N ASP A 147 15.78 15.45 0.14
CA ASP A 147 15.10 15.26 -1.15
C ASP A 147 15.59 14.03 -1.92
N ASP A 148 16.91 13.78 -1.92
CA ASP A 148 17.46 12.59 -2.59
C ASP A 148 17.05 11.30 -1.86
N LYS A 149 17.03 11.30 -0.54
CA LYS A 149 16.59 10.13 0.26
C LYS A 149 15.12 9.82 0.06
N LEU A 150 14.26 10.83 0.00
CA LEU A 150 12.83 10.67 -0.31
C LEU A 150 12.61 10.18 -1.76
N PHE A 151 13.39 10.68 -2.71
CA PHE A 151 13.31 10.27 -4.10
C PHE A 151 13.73 8.81 -4.30
N GLU A 152 14.85 8.39 -3.72
CA GLU A 152 15.34 7.01 -3.79
C GLU A 152 14.42 6.00 -3.08
N GLN A 153 13.63 6.47 -2.11
CA GLN A 153 12.72 5.62 -1.33
C GLN A 153 11.36 5.39 -2.00
N PHE A 154 10.88 6.30 -2.88
CA PHE A 154 9.50 6.27 -3.38
C PHE A 154 9.35 6.15 -4.90
N VAL A 155 10.43 6.19 -5.66
CA VAL A 155 10.39 6.05 -7.12
C VAL A 155 11.18 4.81 -7.52
N ASP A 156 10.48 3.84 -8.11
CA ASP A 156 11.12 2.71 -8.78
C ASP A 156 11.83 3.23 -10.05
N PRO A 157 13.19 3.23 -10.10
CA PRO A 157 13.93 3.73 -11.26
C PRO A 157 13.66 2.93 -12.54
N GLU A 158 13.22 1.67 -12.44
CA GLU A 158 12.88 0.83 -13.59
C GLU A 158 11.47 1.10 -14.12
N ALA A 159 10.53 1.54 -13.28
CA ALA A 159 9.18 1.91 -13.72
C ALA A 159 9.16 3.19 -14.59
N GLU A 160 10.06 4.13 -14.35
CA GLU A 160 10.18 5.35 -15.18
C GLU A 160 10.97 5.14 -16.48
N PHE A 161 11.82 4.12 -16.57
CA PHE A 161 12.83 4.00 -17.61
C PHE A 161 12.83 2.66 -18.36
N GLY A 162 11.84 1.82 -18.17
CA GLY A 162 11.66 0.59 -18.94
C GLY A 162 11.55 0.84 -20.43
N GLY A 163 12.68 0.80 -21.12
CA GLY A 163 12.69 0.66 -22.56
C GLY A 163 13.53 1.63 -23.36
N LEU A 164 14.85 1.48 -23.34
CA LEU A 164 15.71 1.70 -24.51
C LEU A 164 16.95 0.79 -24.45
N GLY A 165 16.73 -0.50 -24.35
CA GLY A 165 17.63 -1.55 -24.79
C GLY A 165 17.15 -2.06 -26.14
N LYS A 166 18.02 -2.06 -27.11
CA LYS A 166 17.83 -2.44 -28.52
C LYS A 166 16.71 -3.48 -28.77
N GLY A 167 15.79 -3.10 -29.63
CA GLY A 167 14.73 -3.85 -30.24
C GLY A 167 14.78 -5.37 -30.16
N LYS A 168 13.96 -5.90 -29.29
CA LYS A 168 13.10 -7.03 -29.53
C LYS A 168 11.74 -6.62 -29.06
N SER A 169 10.79 -6.61 -29.96
CA SER A 169 9.38 -6.54 -29.68
C SER A 169 9.09 -7.59 -28.59
N VAL A 170 8.91 -7.16 -27.34
CA VAL A 170 8.24 -7.96 -26.33
C VAL A 170 6.78 -7.75 -26.66
N ALA A 171 6.26 -8.68 -27.44
CA ALA A 171 4.85 -8.91 -27.56
C ALA A 171 4.32 -9.23 -26.16
N ASP A 172 3.24 -8.59 -25.79
CA ASP A 172 2.15 -9.00 -24.93
C ASP A 172 2.34 -10.33 -24.18
N ASP A 173 3.10 -10.35 -23.08
CA ASP A 173 3.26 -11.57 -22.26
C ASP A 173 3.12 -11.33 -20.74
N ASP A 174 2.47 -10.24 -20.31
CA ASP A 174 2.01 -10.08 -18.93
C ASP A 174 0.49 -10.25 -18.79
N PHE A 175 -0.13 -10.92 -19.75
CA PHE A 175 -1.43 -11.52 -19.57
C PHE A 175 -1.20 -12.89 -18.91
N ILE A 176 -1.53 -13.01 -17.63
CA ILE A 176 -1.62 -14.32 -16.96
C ILE A 176 -2.49 -15.18 -17.87
N SER A 177 -1.88 -16.13 -18.60
CA SER A 177 -2.63 -16.98 -19.51
C SER A 177 -3.66 -17.75 -18.70
N GLU A 178 -4.80 -18.02 -19.30
CA GLU A 178 -5.88 -18.82 -18.71
C GLU A 178 -5.37 -20.19 -18.21
N GLU A 179 -4.28 -20.70 -18.81
CA GLU A 179 -3.55 -21.87 -18.35
C GLU A 179 -2.77 -21.64 -17.06
N MET A 180 -2.18 -20.48 -16.85
CA MET A 180 -1.46 -20.14 -15.62
C MET A 180 -2.45 -19.84 -14.49
N TYR A 181 -3.57 -19.21 -14.80
CA TYR A 181 -4.71 -19.01 -13.89
C TYR A 181 -5.29 -20.37 -13.46
N ASN A 182 -5.47 -21.30 -14.41
CA ASN A 182 -5.93 -22.67 -14.15
C ASN A 182 -4.87 -23.53 -13.42
N ARG A 183 -3.57 -23.30 -13.63
CA ARG A 183 -2.48 -23.94 -12.87
C ARG A 183 -2.45 -23.46 -11.42
N LEU A 184 -2.62 -22.16 -11.17
CA LEU A 184 -2.72 -21.60 -9.81
C LEU A 184 -3.99 -22.07 -9.08
N GLN A 185 -5.06 -22.41 -9.81
CA GLN A 185 -6.24 -23.05 -9.23
C GLN A 185 -6.05 -24.55 -8.97
N ASN A 186 -5.23 -25.24 -9.76
CA ASN A 186 -5.02 -26.68 -9.64
C ASN A 186 -3.95 -27.07 -8.61
N GLU A 187 -3.04 -26.18 -8.23
CA GLU A 187 -2.05 -26.39 -7.16
C GLU A 187 -2.63 -26.17 -5.76
N GLU A 188 -3.74 -25.44 -5.62
CA GLU A 188 -4.50 -25.35 -4.39
C GLU A 188 -5.60 -26.43 -4.38
N GLY A 189 -5.26 -27.66 -4.07
CA GLY A 189 -6.20 -28.76 -3.85
C GLY A 189 -7.11 -28.61 -2.63
N ASP A 190 -7.52 -27.40 -2.29
CA ASP A 190 -8.59 -27.03 -1.39
C ASP A 190 -9.52 -26.06 -2.15
N GLU A 191 -10.53 -26.63 -2.82
CA GLU A 191 -11.66 -25.86 -3.36
C GLU A 191 -12.40 -25.14 -2.23
N ASP A 192 -11.92 -23.96 -1.86
CA ASP A 192 -12.65 -23.05 -0.97
C ASP A 192 -13.71 -22.29 -1.77
N CYS A 193 -14.94 -22.75 -1.66
CA CYS A 193 -16.06 -22.14 -2.34
C CYS A 193 -16.50 -20.83 -1.72
N VAL A 194 -16.62 -19.85 -2.58
CA VAL A 194 -17.38 -18.63 -2.33
C VAL A 194 -18.86 -19.00 -2.26
N VAL A 195 -19.51 -18.76 -1.14
CA VAL A 195 -20.96 -18.80 -1.03
C VAL A 195 -21.42 -17.39 -1.35
N SER A 196 -22.02 -17.18 -2.51
CA SER A 196 -22.77 -15.96 -2.81
C SER A 196 -24.01 -15.89 -1.91
N ASP A 197 -24.27 -14.72 -1.35
CA ASP A 197 -25.41 -14.46 -0.44
C ASP A 197 -26.78 -14.44 -1.15
N ASP A 198 -26.87 -14.70 -2.47
CA ASP A 198 -28.04 -14.43 -3.29
C ASP A 198 -29.02 -15.61 -3.45
N ASP A 199 -28.78 -16.78 -2.85
CA ASP A 199 -29.69 -17.92 -2.95
C ASP A 199 -30.45 -18.21 -1.64
N PHE A 200 -31.15 -17.21 -1.11
CA PHE A 200 -32.15 -17.44 -0.06
C PHE A 200 -33.52 -16.87 -0.45
N ASP A 201 -34.15 -17.53 -1.39
CA ASP A 201 -35.61 -17.39 -1.54
C ASP A 201 -36.32 -18.42 -0.65
N SER A 202 -37.05 -17.91 0.30
CA SER A 202 -37.84 -18.65 1.26
C SER A 202 -39.16 -19.08 0.61
N SER A 203 -39.19 -20.27 0.05
CA SER A 203 -40.49 -20.86 -0.30
C SER A 203 -41.08 -21.56 0.93
N ASN A 204 -42.01 -20.86 1.61
CA ASN A 204 -43.03 -21.46 2.42
C ASN A 204 -44.01 -22.19 1.50
N GLY A 205 -43.76 -23.46 1.26
CA GLY A 205 -44.74 -24.36 0.68
C GLY A 205 -45.50 -25.07 1.79
N SER A 206 -46.69 -24.63 2.08
CA SER A 206 -47.68 -25.40 2.79
C SER A 206 -48.17 -26.50 1.88
N ASP A 207 -47.82 -27.75 2.12
CA ASP A 207 -48.54 -28.90 1.62
C ASP A 207 -48.95 -29.76 2.83
N GLU A 208 -50.24 -29.66 3.11
CA GLU A 208 -51.02 -30.63 3.87
C GLU A 208 -51.11 -31.90 3.02
N ASP A 209 -50.41 -32.96 3.40
CA ASP A 209 -50.73 -34.30 2.96
C ASP A 209 -50.65 -35.25 4.17
N GLU A 210 -51.79 -35.63 4.69
CA GLU A 210 -51.98 -36.65 5.70
C GLU A 210 -51.64 -38.03 5.13
N GLY A 211 -50.64 -38.70 5.70
CA GLY A 211 -50.45 -40.13 5.43
C GLY A 211 -49.07 -40.67 5.67
N LYS A 212 -48.85 -41.29 6.85
CA LYS A 212 -47.72 -42.08 7.30
C LYS A 212 -46.54 -41.28 7.85
N GLY A 213 -46.33 -41.35 9.16
CA GLY A 213 -45.30 -40.67 9.91
C GLY A 213 -43.87 -40.87 9.38
N ARG A 214 -43.44 -40.03 8.44
CA ARG A 214 -42.03 -39.86 8.10
C ARG A 214 -41.35 -39.17 9.26
N MET A 215 -40.41 -39.83 9.91
CA MET A 215 -39.51 -39.19 10.86
C MET A 215 -38.94 -37.92 10.24
N LYS A 216 -39.32 -36.75 10.75
CA LYS A 216 -38.76 -35.47 10.35
C LYS A 216 -37.37 -35.38 10.96
N PHE A 217 -36.33 -35.58 10.19
CA PHE A 217 -34.94 -35.38 10.61
C PHE A 217 -34.63 -33.89 10.74
N PRO A 218 -33.86 -33.47 11.77
CA PRO A 218 -33.50 -32.07 11.95
C PRO A 218 -32.64 -31.54 10.79
N LYS A 219 -32.91 -30.33 10.34
CA LYS A 219 -32.11 -29.61 9.33
C LYS A 219 -31.14 -28.69 10.05
N PHE A 220 -29.89 -28.71 9.64
CA PHE A 220 -28.86 -27.81 10.14
C PHE A 220 -29.14 -26.36 9.70
N ASN A 221 -29.09 -25.41 10.65
CA ASN A 221 -29.23 -24.00 10.35
C ASN A 221 -27.87 -23.28 10.49
N PRO A 222 -27.21 -22.92 9.37
CA PRO A 222 -25.89 -22.29 9.45
C PRO A 222 -25.88 -20.92 10.13
N LYS A 223 -27.00 -20.19 10.14
CA LYS A 223 -27.10 -18.86 10.77
C LYS A 223 -27.00 -18.93 12.31
N THR A 224 -27.56 -19.96 12.91
CA THR A 224 -27.61 -20.12 14.37
C THR A 224 -26.58 -21.12 14.90
N GLU A 225 -26.32 -22.19 14.16
CA GLU A 225 -25.57 -23.36 14.64
C GLU A 225 -24.09 -23.37 14.25
N ASN A 226 -23.66 -22.57 13.25
CA ASN A 226 -22.25 -22.51 12.81
C ASN A 226 -21.28 -22.15 13.94
N LYS A 227 -21.74 -21.45 14.98
CA LYS A 227 -20.88 -21.06 16.09
C LYS A 227 -20.52 -22.25 17.01
N ASN A 228 -21.40 -23.20 17.16
CA ASN A 228 -21.18 -24.43 17.96
C ASN A 228 -22.06 -25.54 17.42
N PRO A 229 -21.71 -26.18 16.32
CA PRO A 229 -22.53 -27.22 15.72
C PRO A 229 -22.74 -28.41 16.68
N ASP A 230 -23.99 -28.74 16.90
CA ASP A 230 -24.33 -29.98 17.60
C ASP A 230 -24.70 -31.06 16.58
N ILE A 231 -23.80 -32.02 16.42
CA ILE A 231 -23.92 -33.06 15.41
C ILE A 231 -24.65 -34.27 16.01
N MET A 232 -25.69 -34.70 15.30
CA MET A 232 -26.47 -35.88 15.67
C MET A 232 -26.74 -36.78 14.48
N LEU A 233 -27.11 -38.00 14.75
CA LEU A 233 -27.53 -38.97 13.73
C LEU A 233 -28.79 -38.45 13.03
N GLY A 234 -28.81 -38.54 11.69
CA GLY A 234 -29.94 -38.09 10.89
C GLY A 234 -29.92 -36.60 10.54
N LEU A 235 -29.03 -35.76 11.10
CA LEU A 235 -28.91 -34.33 10.79
C LEU A 235 -28.70 -34.13 9.27
N ILE A 236 -29.48 -33.19 8.69
CA ILE A 236 -29.48 -32.91 7.25
C ILE A 236 -28.81 -31.55 7.01
N PHE A 237 -27.84 -31.54 6.08
CA PHE A 237 -27.16 -30.34 5.57
C PHE A 237 -27.60 -30.03 4.14
N SER A 238 -27.63 -28.75 3.79
CA SER A 238 -28.01 -28.31 2.43
C SER A 238 -26.92 -28.67 1.39
N SER A 239 -25.67 -28.76 1.79
CA SER A 239 -24.54 -29.09 0.92
C SER A 239 -23.42 -29.87 1.62
N LYS A 240 -22.58 -30.55 0.83
CA LYS A 240 -21.36 -31.18 1.31
C LYS A 240 -20.43 -30.21 2.03
N LYS A 241 -20.33 -28.96 1.51
CA LYS A 241 -19.47 -27.90 2.04
C LYS A 241 -19.91 -27.47 3.41
N GLU A 242 -21.22 -27.33 3.61
CA GLU A 242 -21.81 -27.03 4.90
C GLU A 242 -21.56 -28.17 5.90
N ALA A 243 -21.78 -29.43 5.50
CA ALA A 243 -21.49 -30.58 6.35
C ALA A 243 -20.00 -30.63 6.78
N LYS A 244 -19.07 -30.42 5.85
CA LYS A 244 -17.64 -30.37 6.15
C LYS A 244 -17.30 -29.25 7.13
N PHE A 245 -17.80 -28.04 6.88
CA PHE A 245 -17.57 -26.88 7.75
C PHE A 245 -18.13 -27.09 9.16
N ALA A 246 -19.33 -27.66 9.28
CA ALA A 246 -19.95 -27.97 10.57
C ALA A 246 -19.14 -29.02 11.34
N ILE A 247 -18.65 -30.08 10.67
CA ILE A 247 -17.80 -31.12 11.26
C ILE A 247 -16.48 -30.52 11.74
N GLU A 248 -15.82 -29.70 10.93
CA GLU A 248 -14.58 -29.00 11.28
C GLU A 248 -14.81 -28.06 12.48
N SER A 249 -15.89 -27.28 12.47
CA SER A 249 -16.25 -26.38 13.56
C SER A 249 -16.51 -27.13 14.86
N HIS A 250 -17.22 -28.25 14.81
CA HIS A 250 -17.46 -29.14 15.95
C HIS A 250 -16.16 -29.66 16.57
N CYS A 251 -15.23 -30.12 15.73
CA CYS A 251 -13.96 -30.68 16.19
C CYS A 251 -13.01 -29.60 16.71
N PHE A 252 -12.82 -28.50 15.95
CA PHE A 252 -11.81 -27.48 16.28
C PHE A 252 -12.15 -26.72 17.55
N ARG A 253 -13.44 -26.43 17.80
CA ARG A 253 -13.87 -25.77 19.04
C ARG A 253 -13.74 -26.64 20.28
N ARG A 254 -13.62 -27.96 20.09
CA ARG A 254 -13.34 -28.93 21.15
C ARG A 254 -11.88 -29.33 21.25
N GLY A 255 -10.99 -28.61 20.52
CA GLY A 255 -9.55 -28.88 20.52
C GLY A 255 -9.16 -30.19 19.83
N MET A 256 -10.04 -30.77 19.03
CA MET A 256 -9.82 -32.07 18.38
C MET A 256 -9.29 -31.90 16.97
N MET A 257 -8.42 -32.83 16.55
CA MET A 257 -7.91 -32.90 15.18
C MET A 257 -8.75 -33.86 14.35
N VAL A 258 -9.12 -33.44 13.14
CA VAL A 258 -9.95 -34.23 12.22
C VAL A 258 -9.20 -34.47 10.90
N LYS A 259 -9.44 -35.64 10.30
CA LYS A 259 -9.03 -35.97 8.93
C LYS A 259 -10.22 -36.56 8.17
N PHE A 260 -10.22 -36.35 6.85
CA PHE A 260 -11.29 -36.81 5.96
C PHE A 260 -10.77 -37.91 5.04
N PRO A 261 -10.80 -39.21 5.45
CA PRO A 261 -10.31 -40.31 4.65
C PRO A 261 -11.17 -40.57 3.39
N LYS A 262 -12.44 -40.11 3.39
CA LYS A 262 -13.29 -40.11 2.19
C LYS A 262 -13.97 -38.76 2.05
N ASN A 263 -13.83 -38.14 0.89
CA ASN A 263 -14.36 -36.81 0.57
C ASN A 263 -14.69 -36.77 -0.94
N ASP A 264 -15.59 -37.66 -1.38
CA ASP A 264 -16.01 -37.80 -2.78
C ASP A 264 -17.38 -37.14 -3.03
N ALA A 265 -17.90 -37.22 -4.26
CA ALA A 265 -19.17 -36.59 -4.67
C ALA A 265 -20.40 -37.12 -3.93
N ILE A 266 -20.33 -38.28 -3.29
CA ILE A 266 -21.47 -38.96 -2.67
C ILE A 266 -21.24 -39.14 -1.17
N ARG A 267 -19.99 -39.23 -0.70
CA ARG A 267 -19.64 -39.59 0.67
C ARG A 267 -18.66 -38.63 1.29
N LEU A 268 -18.90 -38.28 2.52
CA LEU A 268 -17.99 -37.53 3.38
C LEU A 268 -17.82 -38.32 4.70
N ARG A 269 -16.59 -38.83 4.94
CA ARG A 269 -16.23 -39.52 6.17
C ARG A 269 -15.16 -38.73 6.89
N ALA A 270 -15.42 -38.36 8.14
CA ALA A 270 -14.42 -37.75 9.00
C ALA A 270 -14.11 -38.68 10.19
N VAL A 271 -12.85 -38.71 10.58
CA VAL A 271 -12.34 -39.47 11.73
C VAL A 271 -11.37 -38.61 12.53
N CYS A 272 -11.24 -38.90 13.82
CA CYS A 272 -10.21 -38.27 14.63
C CYS A 272 -8.82 -38.59 14.06
N LYS A 273 -7.91 -37.63 14.06
CA LYS A 273 -6.54 -37.80 13.58
C LYS A 273 -5.67 -38.68 14.54
N LYS A 274 -6.07 -38.75 15.82
CA LYS A 274 -5.40 -39.55 16.83
C LYS A 274 -5.68 -41.05 16.56
N GLU A 275 -4.63 -41.84 16.41
CA GLU A 275 -4.75 -43.29 16.17
C GLU A 275 -5.44 -44.01 17.30
N GLY A 276 -6.32 -44.93 16.95
CA GLY A 276 -7.09 -45.74 17.89
C GLY A 276 -8.20 -44.95 18.60
N CYS A 277 -8.52 -43.74 18.17
CA CYS A 277 -9.68 -43.01 18.68
C CYS A 277 -10.96 -43.49 17.99
N GLY A 278 -12.02 -43.72 18.80
CA GLY A 278 -13.30 -44.23 18.30
C GLY A 278 -14.19 -43.17 17.58
N TRP A 279 -13.86 -41.89 17.65
CA TRP A 279 -14.70 -40.84 17.05
C TRP A 279 -14.70 -40.89 15.55
N TYR A 280 -15.88 -41.00 14.95
CA TYR A 280 -16.06 -40.87 13.50
C TYR A 280 -17.46 -40.40 13.14
N ILE A 281 -17.58 -39.82 11.95
CA ILE A 281 -18.83 -39.44 11.32
C ILE A 281 -18.83 -39.82 9.83
N HIS A 282 -19.97 -40.29 9.36
CA HIS A 282 -20.21 -40.57 7.95
C HIS A 282 -21.45 -39.82 7.50
N VAL A 283 -21.29 -38.99 6.48
CA VAL A 283 -22.36 -38.20 5.84
C VAL A 283 -22.41 -38.61 4.38
N SER A 284 -23.62 -38.81 3.87
CA SER A 284 -23.80 -39.14 2.46
C SER A 284 -24.87 -38.28 1.82
N LYS A 285 -24.75 -38.07 0.49
CA LYS A 285 -25.76 -37.40 -0.32
C LYS A 285 -27.04 -38.22 -0.34
N MET A 286 -28.18 -37.57 -0.24
CA MET A 286 -29.50 -38.22 -0.32
C MET A 286 -29.85 -38.51 -1.79
N GLN A 287 -30.55 -39.61 -2.04
CA GLN A 287 -30.83 -40.08 -3.40
C GLN A 287 -31.80 -39.17 -4.18
N ASN A 288 -32.75 -38.56 -3.50
CA ASN A 288 -33.85 -37.78 -4.11
C ASN A 288 -33.67 -36.26 -3.91
N ASP A 289 -32.54 -35.82 -3.37
CA ASP A 289 -32.28 -34.42 -3.03
C ASP A 289 -30.77 -34.14 -3.10
N HIS A 290 -30.39 -32.89 -3.29
CA HIS A 290 -29.00 -32.46 -3.21
C HIS A 290 -28.46 -32.40 -1.77
N SER A 291 -29.33 -32.58 -0.78
CA SER A 291 -29.01 -32.56 0.65
C SER A 291 -28.10 -33.71 1.08
N TRP A 292 -27.40 -33.49 2.18
CA TRP A 292 -26.46 -34.44 2.78
C TRP A 292 -26.93 -34.82 4.18
N GLN A 293 -26.92 -36.09 4.53
CA GLN A 293 -27.42 -36.58 5.82
C GLN A 293 -26.37 -37.38 6.57
N VAL A 294 -26.29 -37.15 7.88
CA VAL A 294 -25.49 -37.96 8.82
C VAL A 294 -26.09 -39.36 8.90
N LYS A 295 -25.36 -40.36 8.38
CA LYS A 295 -25.80 -41.78 8.36
C LYS A 295 -25.25 -42.58 9.52
N THR A 296 -24.06 -42.25 9.99
CA THR A 296 -23.44 -42.88 11.13
C THR A 296 -22.59 -41.86 11.90
N TYR A 297 -22.68 -41.90 13.23
CA TYR A 297 -21.97 -41.00 14.09
C TYR A 297 -21.60 -41.70 15.41
N ASN A 298 -20.32 -41.70 15.78
CA ASN A 298 -19.84 -42.07 17.09
C ASN A 298 -19.22 -40.81 17.74
N PRO A 299 -19.89 -40.22 18.76
CA PRO A 299 -19.43 -38.98 19.39
C PRO A 299 -18.26 -39.15 20.35
N ILE A 300 -17.89 -40.40 20.68
CA ILE A 300 -16.98 -40.68 21.79
C ILE A 300 -15.51 -40.60 21.33
N HIS A 301 -14.76 -39.70 21.95
CA HIS A 301 -13.31 -39.64 21.82
C HIS A 301 -12.67 -40.46 22.96
N THR A 302 -12.08 -41.59 22.62
CA THR A 302 -11.54 -42.52 23.62
C THR A 302 -10.11 -42.25 24.05
N LYS A 303 -9.28 -41.61 23.18
CA LYS A 303 -7.83 -41.44 23.40
C LYS A 303 -7.34 -40.01 23.12
N CYS A 304 -8.25 -39.02 23.13
CA CYS A 304 -7.95 -37.66 22.80
C CYS A 304 -8.04 -36.74 24.02
N SER A 305 -7.16 -35.76 24.05
CA SER A 305 -7.22 -34.59 24.91
C SER A 305 -7.19 -33.32 24.03
N TRP A 306 -7.44 -32.18 24.65
CA TRP A 306 -7.33 -30.90 23.99
C TRP A 306 -5.96 -30.71 23.36
N ASN A 307 -5.91 -30.37 22.06
CA ASN A 307 -4.65 -30.14 21.35
C ASN A 307 -4.51 -28.67 21.02
N TYR A 308 -3.60 -27.99 21.71
CA TYR A 308 -3.30 -26.57 21.46
C TYR A 308 -2.60 -26.35 20.11
N ASN A 309 -1.82 -27.32 19.61
CA ASN A 309 -1.12 -27.24 18.32
C ASN A 309 -1.89 -28.03 17.25
N ASN A 310 -3.12 -27.59 16.97
CA ASN A 310 -4.01 -28.31 16.06
C ASN A 310 -3.62 -28.09 14.58
N THR A 311 -2.91 -29.06 14.02
CA THR A 311 -2.46 -29.02 12.61
C THR A 311 -3.58 -29.18 11.58
N SER A 312 -4.81 -29.46 12.01
CA SER A 312 -5.99 -29.50 11.12
C SER A 312 -6.64 -28.14 10.93
N LEU A 313 -6.28 -27.12 11.73
CA LEU A 313 -6.76 -25.75 11.59
C LEU A 313 -6.19 -25.13 10.32
N LYS A 314 -7.03 -24.94 9.32
CA LYS A 314 -6.64 -24.32 8.06
C LYS A 314 -7.00 -22.85 8.02
N SER A 315 -6.20 -22.05 7.33
CA SER A 315 -6.43 -20.59 7.18
C SER A 315 -7.80 -20.25 6.55
N GLY A 316 -8.31 -21.07 5.63
CA GLY A 316 -9.63 -20.89 5.04
C GLY A 316 -10.76 -20.99 6.06
N TRP A 317 -10.76 -22.03 6.89
CA TRP A 317 -11.76 -22.19 7.96
C TRP A 317 -11.66 -21.03 8.99
N ILE A 318 -10.44 -20.68 9.41
CA ILE A 318 -10.21 -19.56 10.31
C ILE A 318 -10.76 -18.26 9.73
N GLY A 319 -10.44 -17.95 8.47
CA GLY A 319 -10.91 -16.75 7.78
C GLY A 319 -12.43 -16.65 7.75
N LYS A 320 -13.13 -17.72 7.39
CA LYS A 320 -14.60 -17.78 7.38
C LYS A 320 -15.20 -17.61 8.79
N THR A 321 -14.61 -18.27 9.78
CA THR A 321 -15.11 -18.23 11.18
C THR A 321 -14.99 -16.84 11.81
N PHE A 322 -13.88 -16.14 11.53
CA PHE A 322 -13.57 -14.84 12.12
C PHE A 322 -13.88 -13.66 11.20
N MET A 323 -14.48 -13.89 10.02
CA MET A 323 -14.80 -12.86 9.02
C MET A 323 -15.61 -11.69 9.62
N LYS A 324 -16.58 -11.99 10.51
CA LYS A 324 -17.38 -10.94 11.16
C LYS A 324 -16.52 -9.96 11.95
N LYS A 325 -15.49 -10.44 12.66
CA LYS A 325 -14.57 -9.57 13.42
C LYS A 325 -13.82 -8.60 12.50
N LEU A 326 -13.42 -9.06 11.31
CA LEU A 326 -12.77 -8.21 10.32
C LEU A 326 -13.76 -7.27 9.61
N LYS A 327 -15.03 -7.66 9.44
CA LYS A 327 -16.09 -6.73 8.98
C LYS A 327 -16.31 -5.60 10.00
N ASP A 328 -16.37 -5.95 11.29
CA ASP A 328 -16.61 -5.00 12.39
C ASP A 328 -15.38 -4.11 12.64
N ASN A 329 -14.16 -4.62 12.42
CA ASN A 329 -12.90 -3.86 12.53
C ASN A 329 -11.94 -4.18 11.35
N PRO A 330 -12.09 -3.51 10.20
CA PRO A 330 -11.24 -3.74 9.02
C PRO A 330 -9.75 -3.44 9.23
N LYS A 331 -9.43 -2.55 10.19
CA LYS A 331 -8.05 -2.17 10.54
C LYS A 331 -7.36 -3.11 11.52
N LEU A 332 -8.03 -4.19 11.97
CA LEU A 332 -7.47 -5.15 12.91
C LEU A 332 -6.15 -5.74 12.38
N GLY A 333 -5.05 -5.50 13.08
CA GLY A 333 -3.71 -5.95 12.70
C GLY A 333 -3.59 -7.48 12.73
N THR A 334 -2.59 -8.03 12.01
CA THR A 334 -2.39 -9.50 11.96
C THR A 334 -2.08 -10.10 13.32
N ASN A 335 -1.33 -9.41 14.17
CA ASN A 335 -0.99 -9.89 15.50
C ASN A 335 -2.19 -9.88 16.45
N GLU A 336 -2.98 -8.83 16.42
CA GLU A 336 -4.23 -8.72 17.18
C GLU A 336 -5.24 -9.78 16.72
N PHE A 337 -5.37 -9.96 15.40
CA PHE A 337 -6.22 -11.00 14.83
C PHE A 337 -5.77 -12.40 15.26
N ARG A 338 -4.45 -12.67 15.28
CA ARG A 338 -3.86 -13.90 15.80
C ARG A 338 -4.21 -14.11 17.28
N SER A 339 -4.02 -13.09 18.11
CA SER A 339 -4.32 -13.14 19.54
C SER A 339 -5.79 -13.49 19.81
N GLU A 340 -6.71 -12.85 19.08
CA GLU A 340 -8.15 -13.12 19.16
C GLU A 340 -8.48 -14.58 18.81
N ILE A 341 -7.86 -15.11 17.73
CA ILE A 341 -8.05 -16.50 17.31
C ILE A 341 -7.52 -17.46 18.37
N CYS A 342 -6.29 -17.24 18.86
CA CYS A 342 -5.66 -18.08 19.88
C CYS A 342 -6.50 -18.12 21.17
N THR A 343 -7.02 -16.98 21.59
CA THR A 343 -7.86 -16.86 22.79
C THR A 343 -9.21 -17.57 22.59
N THR A 344 -9.87 -17.32 21.46
CA THR A 344 -11.21 -17.87 21.17
C THR A 344 -11.20 -19.39 20.99
N LEU A 345 -10.19 -19.92 20.28
CA LEU A 345 -10.08 -21.34 19.96
C LEU A 345 -9.24 -22.12 20.97
N LYS A 346 -8.57 -21.44 21.89
CA LYS A 346 -7.56 -22.05 22.78
C LYS A 346 -6.58 -22.91 21.99
N ALA A 347 -6.06 -22.37 20.89
CA ALA A 347 -5.17 -23.05 19.95
C ALA A 347 -4.05 -22.14 19.51
N ASN A 348 -2.85 -22.69 19.39
CA ASN A 348 -1.69 -21.98 18.85
C ASN A 348 -1.78 -21.96 17.33
N ILE A 349 -1.78 -20.75 16.74
CA ILE A 349 -1.62 -20.55 15.31
C ILE A 349 -0.39 -19.69 15.04
N THR A 350 0.28 -19.95 13.93
CA THR A 350 1.41 -19.12 13.50
C THR A 350 0.92 -17.78 12.95
N ARG A 351 1.78 -16.77 12.96
CA ARG A 351 1.51 -15.47 12.35
C ARG A 351 1.14 -15.62 10.88
N SER A 352 1.85 -16.48 10.14
CA SER A 352 1.57 -16.79 8.73
C SER A 352 0.18 -17.39 8.51
N GLN A 353 -0.28 -18.26 9.42
CA GLN A 353 -1.65 -18.77 9.35
C GLN A 353 -2.67 -17.67 9.58
N ALA A 354 -2.43 -16.79 10.57
CA ALA A 354 -3.30 -15.65 10.84
C ALA A 354 -3.32 -14.67 9.65
N TYR A 355 -2.17 -14.37 9.06
CA TYR A 355 -2.05 -13.52 7.87
C TYR A 355 -2.84 -14.10 6.70
N ARG A 356 -2.62 -15.38 6.35
CA ARG A 356 -3.37 -16.04 5.27
C ARG A 356 -4.87 -16.10 5.54
N ALA A 357 -5.26 -16.35 6.79
CA ALA A 357 -6.67 -16.35 7.18
C ALA A 357 -7.29 -14.95 7.05
N ARG A 358 -6.57 -13.89 7.46
CA ARG A 358 -6.98 -12.49 7.30
C ARG A 358 -7.12 -12.13 5.83
N LYS A 359 -6.11 -12.45 4.99
CA LYS A 359 -6.14 -12.19 3.54
C LYS A 359 -7.34 -12.89 2.87
N LYS A 360 -7.60 -14.17 3.20
CA LYS A 360 -8.77 -14.91 2.69
C LYS A 360 -10.10 -14.29 3.16
N ALA A 361 -10.20 -13.90 4.43
CA ALA A 361 -11.40 -13.25 4.94
C ALA A 361 -11.65 -11.88 4.28
N ILE A 362 -10.61 -11.07 4.10
CA ILE A 362 -10.71 -9.78 3.41
C ILE A 362 -11.14 -9.99 1.95
N LYS A 363 -10.56 -10.98 1.24
CA LYS A 363 -10.97 -11.31 -0.14
C LYS A 363 -12.46 -11.67 -0.21
N ILE A 364 -12.98 -12.46 0.75
CA ILE A 364 -14.41 -12.78 0.81
C ILE A 364 -15.27 -11.53 1.10
N ILE A 365 -14.80 -10.65 2.01
CA ILE A 365 -15.52 -9.41 2.37
C ILE A 365 -15.57 -8.43 1.21
N GLN A 366 -14.47 -8.29 0.46
CA GLN A 366 -14.36 -7.36 -0.66
C GLN A 366 -14.99 -7.90 -1.96
N GLY A 367 -15.17 -9.20 -2.05
CA GLY A 367 -15.61 -9.88 -3.28
C GLY A 367 -14.46 -10.12 -4.27
N THR A 368 -14.78 -10.78 -5.38
CA THR A 368 -13.85 -11.01 -6.49
C THR A 368 -13.67 -9.74 -7.32
N LEU A 369 -12.61 -9.68 -8.13
CA LEU A 369 -12.41 -8.58 -9.08
C LEU A 369 -13.59 -8.46 -10.05
N GLU A 370 -14.09 -9.58 -10.55
CA GLU A 370 -15.23 -9.64 -11.48
C GLU A 370 -16.51 -9.09 -10.85
N GLU A 371 -16.80 -9.47 -9.60
CA GLU A 371 -17.94 -8.92 -8.84
C GLU A 371 -17.82 -7.42 -8.63
N GLN A 372 -16.61 -6.91 -8.39
CA GLN A 372 -16.39 -5.46 -8.25
C GLN A 372 -16.57 -4.72 -9.56
N PHE A 373 -16.04 -5.23 -10.67
CA PHE A 373 -16.25 -4.61 -11.97
C PHE A 373 -17.70 -4.68 -12.44
N SER A 374 -18.44 -5.73 -12.12
CA SER A 374 -19.87 -5.82 -12.43
C SER A 374 -20.72 -4.78 -11.71
N LYS A 375 -20.29 -4.33 -10.52
CA LYS A 375 -20.98 -3.33 -9.68
C LYS A 375 -20.44 -1.90 -9.84
N ILE A 376 -19.42 -1.67 -10.67
CA ILE A 376 -18.77 -0.36 -10.76
C ILE A 376 -19.72 0.71 -11.33
N TYR A 377 -20.61 0.34 -12.24
CA TYR A 377 -21.60 1.24 -12.80
C TYR A 377 -22.59 1.72 -11.74
N ASP A 378 -23.13 0.80 -10.95
CA ASP A 378 -24.05 1.13 -9.84
C ASP A 378 -23.36 2.00 -8.78
N TYR A 379 -22.08 1.73 -8.51
CA TYR A 379 -21.28 2.56 -7.62
C TYR A 379 -21.13 3.99 -8.16
N CYS A 380 -20.86 4.17 -9.45
CA CYS A 380 -20.76 5.49 -10.08
C CYS A 380 -22.07 6.28 -9.96
N LEU A 381 -23.20 5.65 -10.26
CA LEU A 381 -24.52 6.26 -10.11
C LEU A 381 -24.82 6.67 -8.66
N GLU A 382 -24.44 5.84 -7.69
CA GLU A 382 -24.62 6.16 -6.27
C GLU A 382 -23.73 7.33 -5.82
N ILE A 383 -22.50 7.42 -6.34
CA ILE A 383 -21.63 8.58 -6.08
C ILE A 383 -22.26 9.87 -6.62
N GLU A 384 -22.76 9.87 -7.85
CA GLU A 384 -23.44 11.04 -8.44
C GLU A 384 -24.70 11.43 -7.66
N ARG A 385 -25.50 10.44 -7.25
CA ARG A 385 -26.70 10.66 -6.46
C ARG A 385 -26.41 11.29 -5.10
N THR A 386 -25.36 10.83 -4.42
CA THR A 386 -25.00 11.25 -3.06
C THR A 386 -24.10 12.50 -3.02
N ASN A 387 -23.48 12.87 -4.14
CA ASN A 387 -22.61 14.03 -4.28
C ASN A 387 -23.02 14.87 -5.51
N PRO A 388 -24.16 15.58 -5.46
CA PRO A 388 -24.67 16.34 -6.59
C PRO A 388 -23.66 17.35 -7.13
N GLY A 389 -23.55 17.45 -8.47
CA GLY A 389 -22.60 18.32 -9.16
C GLY A 389 -21.18 17.73 -9.30
N SER A 390 -20.92 16.53 -8.79
CA SER A 390 -19.71 15.79 -9.07
C SER A 390 -19.72 15.25 -10.50
N THR A 391 -18.53 15.06 -11.07
CA THR A 391 -18.37 14.42 -12.38
C THR A 391 -17.81 13.00 -12.18
N VAL A 392 -18.53 12.01 -12.69
CA VAL A 392 -18.13 10.60 -12.69
C VAL A 392 -18.31 10.08 -14.11
N ILE A 393 -17.23 9.88 -14.84
CA ILE A 393 -17.28 9.44 -16.24
C ILE A 393 -16.60 8.09 -16.39
N MET A 394 -17.38 7.08 -16.74
CA MET A 394 -16.87 5.76 -17.05
C MET A 394 -16.82 5.57 -18.58
N LYS A 395 -15.68 5.16 -19.10
CA LYS A 395 -15.48 4.79 -20.49
C LYS A 395 -15.40 3.26 -20.59
N LEU A 396 -16.09 2.71 -21.57
CA LEU A 396 -16.07 1.28 -21.89
C LEU A 396 -15.34 1.09 -23.23
N THR A 397 -14.80 -0.12 -23.45
CA THR A 397 -14.35 -0.57 -24.77
C THR A 397 -15.53 -0.88 -25.68
N GLU A 398 -15.27 -1.16 -26.96
CA GLU A 398 -16.31 -1.57 -27.92
C GLU A 398 -17.02 -2.87 -27.48
N GLU A 399 -16.31 -3.77 -26.79
CA GLU A 399 -16.89 -5.01 -26.23
C GLU A 399 -17.63 -4.78 -24.89
N ARG A 400 -17.85 -3.52 -24.50
CA ARG A 400 -18.51 -3.12 -23.25
C ARG A 400 -17.74 -3.52 -21.98
N ARG A 401 -16.42 -3.68 -22.06
CA ARG A 401 -15.57 -3.89 -20.90
C ARG A 401 -15.15 -2.54 -20.31
N PHE A 402 -14.86 -2.52 -19.01
CA PHE A 402 -14.30 -1.35 -18.34
C PHE A 402 -12.99 -0.93 -19.04
N HIS A 403 -12.88 0.37 -19.33
CA HIS A 403 -11.67 0.94 -19.91
C HIS A 403 -11.06 2.00 -18.99
N ARG A 404 -11.80 3.09 -18.70
CA ARG A 404 -11.34 4.21 -17.87
C ARG A 404 -12.44 4.72 -16.95
N LEU A 405 -12.05 5.31 -15.83
CA LEU A 405 -12.96 5.98 -14.91
C LEU A 405 -12.35 7.29 -14.43
N TYR A 406 -13.05 8.41 -14.65
CA TYR A 406 -12.70 9.74 -14.14
C TYR A 406 -13.63 10.10 -12.98
N MET A 407 -13.08 10.77 -11.97
CA MET A 407 -13.84 11.21 -10.81
C MET A 407 -13.35 12.59 -10.32
N CYS A 408 -14.29 13.52 -10.20
CA CYS A 408 -14.07 14.85 -9.65
C CYS A 408 -15.26 15.24 -8.78
N PHE A 409 -15.07 15.28 -7.47
CA PHE A 409 -16.13 15.67 -6.54
C PHE A 409 -16.45 17.16 -6.64
N ASN A 410 -17.73 17.53 -6.54
CA ASN A 410 -18.14 18.94 -6.57
C ASN A 410 -17.46 19.78 -5.48
N ALA A 411 -17.29 19.23 -4.28
CA ALA A 411 -16.56 19.88 -3.21
C ALA A 411 -15.10 20.21 -3.59
N CYS A 412 -14.45 19.31 -4.36
CA CYS A 412 -13.10 19.54 -4.89
C CYS A 412 -13.08 20.65 -5.93
N LYS A 413 -14.04 20.64 -6.90
CA LYS A 413 -14.17 21.70 -7.92
C LYS A 413 -14.34 23.09 -7.30
N VAL A 414 -15.36 23.21 -6.44
CA VAL A 414 -15.73 24.48 -5.81
C VAL A 414 -14.61 24.96 -4.89
N GLY A 415 -14.04 24.06 -4.08
CA GLY A 415 -12.97 24.39 -3.17
C GLY A 415 -11.70 24.84 -3.89
N PHE A 416 -11.32 24.17 -4.99
CA PHE A 416 -10.17 24.57 -5.79
C PHE A 416 -10.37 25.94 -6.44
N LYS A 417 -11.50 26.15 -7.13
CA LYS A 417 -11.80 27.43 -7.82
C LYS A 417 -11.82 28.63 -6.88
N ASN A 418 -12.32 28.45 -5.67
CA ASN A 418 -12.52 29.57 -4.73
C ASN A 418 -11.37 29.76 -3.74
N GLY A 419 -10.58 28.72 -3.48
CA GLY A 419 -9.62 28.72 -2.38
C GLY A 419 -8.19 28.42 -2.74
N CYS A 420 -7.88 27.89 -3.93
CA CYS A 420 -6.55 27.48 -4.28
C CYS A 420 -5.84 28.46 -5.23
N ARG A 421 -4.54 28.29 -5.36
CA ARG A 421 -3.72 28.99 -6.34
C ARG A 421 -3.95 28.40 -7.73
N PRO A 422 -3.78 29.19 -8.82
CA PRO A 422 -3.95 28.69 -10.18
C PRO A 422 -2.72 27.88 -10.64
N ILE A 423 -2.34 26.88 -9.83
CA ILE A 423 -1.31 25.91 -10.14
C ILE A 423 -1.84 24.50 -9.86
N ILE A 424 -1.62 23.61 -10.79
CA ILE A 424 -2.08 22.23 -10.72
C ILE A 424 -0.89 21.31 -10.97
N GLY A 425 -0.58 20.47 -9.99
CA GLY A 425 0.30 19.32 -10.19
C GLY A 425 -0.46 18.18 -10.83
N VAL A 426 0.15 17.54 -11.80
CA VAL A 426 -0.38 16.32 -12.41
C VAL A 426 0.68 15.23 -12.40
N ASP A 427 0.23 14.00 -12.14
CA ASP A 427 1.10 12.84 -12.03
C ASP A 427 0.31 11.55 -12.21
N GLY A 428 1.02 10.47 -12.59
CA GLY A 428 0.47 9.12 -12.68
C GLY A 428 1.17 8.16 -11.72
N CYS A 429 0.41 7.24 -11.14
CA CYS A 429 1.00 6.21 -10.31
C CYS A 429 0.39 4.83 -10.56
N PHE A 430 1.21 3.79 -10.45
CA PHE A 430 0.76 2.41 -10.64
C PHE A 430 -0.23 1.97 -9.57
N LEU A 431 -1.27 1.25 -10.00
CA LEU A 431 -2.13 0.50 -9.11
C LEU A 431 -1.47 -0.84 -8.78
N LYS A 432 -1.40 -1.16 -7.49
CA LYS A 432 -0.75 -2.38 -6.98
C LYS A 432 -1.75 -3.53 -6.75
N GLY A 433 -3.04 -3.29 -6.99
CA GLY A 433 -4.10 -4.31 -6.91
C GLY A 433 -4.05 -5.29 -8.08
N GLY A 434 -4.79 -6.41 -7.96
CA GLY A 434 -4.80 -7.47 -8.97
C GLY A 434 -5.41 -7.10 -10.32
N HIS A 435 -5.91 -5.87 -10.50
CA HIS A 435 -6.50 -5.37 -11.73
C HIS A 435 -5.52 -4.57 -12.61
N GLY A 436 -4.32 -4.26 -12.10
CA GLY A 436 -3.34 -3.44 -12.83
C GLY A 436 -3.82 -2.03 -13.16
N GLY A 437 -3.19 -1.38 -14.12
CA GLY A 437 -3.50 -0.02 -14.56
C GLY A 437 -2.81 1.07 -13.75
N GLN A 438 -3.15 2.32 -14.06
CA GLN A 438 -2.56 3.50 -13.44
C GLN A 438 -3.63 4.47 -12.95
N LEU A 439 -3.29 5.23 -11.92
CA LEU A 439 -4.12 6.32 -11.41
C LEU A 439 -3.48 7.65 -11.82
N LEU A 440 -4.16 8.39 -12.69
CA LEU A 440 -3.82 9.78 -13.00
C LEU A 440 -4.45 10.70 -11.97
N THR A 441 -3.72 11.72 -11.54
CA THR A 441 -4.16 12.64 -10.48
C THR A 441 -3.91 14.09 -10.85
N ALA A 442 -4.80 14.97 -10.39
CA ALA A 442 -4.65 16.42 -10.44
C ALA A 442 -4.77 16.98 -9.02
N VAL A 443 -3.77 17.72 -8.59
CA VAL A 443 -3.64 18.25 -7.23
C VAL A 443 -3.30 19.74 -7.28
N GLY A 444 -3.99 20.57 -6.51
CA GLY A 444 -3.72 22.01 -6.35
C GLY A 444 -3.04 22.32 -5.02
N LEU A 445 -2.75 23.59 -4.81
CA LEU A 445 -2.23 24.16 -3.57
C LEU A 445 -3.17 25.21 -3.01
N ASP A 446 -3.51 25.11 -1.73
CA ASP A 446 -4.21 26.15 -1.02
C ASP A 446 -3.28 27.32 -0.65
N PRO A 447 -3.79 28.45 -0.12
CA PRO A 447 -2.95 29.58 0.31
C PRO A 447 -1.99 29.24 1.45
N ASN A 448 -2.28 28.21 2.23
CA ASN A 448 -1.42 27.72 3.30
C ASN A 448 -0.36 26.73 2.81
N ASN A 449 -0.29 26.51 1.50
CA ASN A 449 0.53 25.54 0.80
C ASN A 449 0.16 24.07 1.08
N ASN A 450 -1.00 23.77 1.65
CA ASN A 450 -1.44 22.39 1.75
C ASN A 450 -1.89 21.89 0.38
N ILE A 451 -1.67 20.62 0.13
CA ILE A 451 -2.17 19.97 -1.08
C ILE A 451 -3.69 19.91 -1.08
N PHE A 452 -4.27 20.12 -2.25
CA PHE A 452 -5.71 20.09 -2.46
C PHE A 452 -6.05 19.17 -3.64
N PRO A 453 -6.46 17.91 -3.39
CA PRO A 453 -6.83 16.98 -4.46
C PRO A 453 -8.02 17.50 -5.25
N ILE A 454 -7.92 17.51 -6.58
CA ILE A 454 -8.95 18.06 -7.50
C ILE A 454 -9.71 16.90 -8.14
N ALA A 455 -9.00 16.07 -8.90
CA ALA A 455 -9.59 14.97 -9.66
C ALA A 455 -8.61 13.81 -9.77
N TYR A 456 -9.13 12.63 -10.05
CA TYR A 456 -8.33 11.46 -10.36
C TYR A 456 -9.01 10.57 -11.39
N ALA A 457 -8.23 9.76 -12.08
CA ALA A 457 -8.75 8.81 -13.06
C ALA A 457 -8.00 7.47 -13.00
N ILE A 458 -8.75 6.39 -13.15
CA ILE A 458 -8.19 5.05 -13.36
C ILE A 458 -8.11 4.83 -14.87
N VAL A 459 -6.92 4.50 -15.36
CA VAL A 459 -6.64 4.27 -16.78
C VAL A 459 -5.84 2.98 -16.96
N GLU A 460 -5.81 2.46 -18.17
CA GLU A 460 -5.05 1.27 -18.54
C GLU A 460 -3.54 1.48 -18.43
N SER A 461 -3.08 2.65 -18.87
CA SER A 461 -1.67 3.05 -18.84
C SER A 461 -1.52 4.55 -19.06
N GLU A 462 -0.36 5.08 -18.72
CA GLU A 462 0.01 6.48 -18.85
C GLU A 462 0.50 6.78 -20.26
N THR A 463 -0.40 7.16 -21.14
CA THR A 463 -0.16 7.46 -22.55
C THR A 463 -0.62 8.88 -22.90
N LYS A 464 -0.25 9.37 -24.09
CA LYS A 464 -0.77 10.64 -24.60
C LYS A 464 -2.30 10.64 -24.64
N ASP A 465 -2.92 9.55 -25.07
CA ASP A 465 -4.39 9.45 -25.20
C ASP A 465 -5.09 9.45 -23.83
N SER A 466 -4.57 8.72 -22.84
CA SER A 466 -5.12 8.74 -21.48
C SER A 466 -4.98 10.11 -20.82
N TRP A 467 -3.85 10.82 -21.04
CA TRP A 467 -3.66 12.18 -20.56
C TRP A 467 -4.58 13.18 -21.25
N ILE A 468 -4.73 13.13 -22.58
CA ILE A 468 -5.67 14.00 -23.32
C ILE A 468 -7.09 13.79 -22.80
N TRP A 469 -7.51 12.54 -22.61
CA TRP A 469 -8.82 12.22 -22.08
C TRP A 469 -9.03 12.78 -20.66
N PHE A 470 -8.07 12.59 -19.76
CA PHE A 470 -8.11 13.10 -18.38
C PHE A 470 -8.14 14.63 -18.33
N LEU A 471 -7.23 15.29 -19.06
CA LEU A 471 -7.09 16.75 -19.07
C LEU A 471 -8.29 17.45 -19.72
N ASN A 472 -8.93 16.86 -20.73
CA ASN A 472 -10.18 17.39 -21.30
C ASN A 472 -11.33 17.39 -20.26
N LEU A 473 -11.46 16.30 -19.48
CA LEU A 473 -12.48 16.22 -18.43
C LEU A 473 -12.17 17.19 -17.28
N LEU A 474 -10.90 17.31 -16.92
CA LEU A 474 -10.45 18.27 -15.93
C LEU A 474 -10.74 19.73 -16.38
N ASN A 475 -10.50 20.03 -17.67
CA ASN A 475 -10.83 21.33 -18.24
C ASN A 475 -12.33 21.61 -18.22
N ALA A 476 -13.15 20.63 -18.54
CA ALA A 476 -14.61 20.76 -18.47
C ALA A 476 -15.09 21.05 -17.04
N ASP A 477 -14.42 20.52 -16.02
CA ASP A 477 -14.77 20.72 -14.62
C ASP A 477 -14.24 22.06 -14.05
N ILE A 478 -13.00 22.44 -14.38
CA ILE A 478 -12.33 23.59 -13.80
C ILE A 478 -12.49 24.84 -14.67
N GLY A 479 -12.44 24.73 -16.00
CA GLY A 479 -12.52 25.83 -16.94
C GLY A 479 -11.19 26.55 -17.09
N PHE A 480 -10.36 26.12 -18.05
CA PHE A 480 -9.09 26.78 -18.38
C PHE A 480 -9.25 27.76 -19.53
N GLU A 481 -10.32 28.56 -19.53
CA GLU A 481 -10.69 29.46 -20.64
C GLU A 481 -9.57 30.43 -21.04
N ASN A 482 -8.81 30.93 -20.06
CA ASN A 482 -7.60 31.71 -20.29
C ASN A 482 -6.38 30.93 -19.81
N GLU A 483 -5.78 30.19 -20.74
CA GLU A 483 -4.64 29.32 -20.46
C GLU A 483 -3.45 30.06 -19.82
N HIS A 484 -3.19 31.31 -20.17
CA HIS A 484 -2.10 32.13 -19.60
C HIS A 484 -2.21 32.34 -18.07
N ASN A 485 -3.39 32.11 -17.51
CA ASN A 485 -3.62 32.24 -16.05
C ASN A 485 -3.33 30.93 -15.30
N TRP A 486 -3.01 29.88 -16.02
CA TRP A 486 -2.82 28.55 -15.44
C TRP A 486 -1.38 28.07 -15.52
N THR A 487 -0.95 27.45 -14.45
CA THR A 487 0.36 26.81 -14.37
C THR A 487 0.18 25.32 -14.07
N PHE A 488 0.85 24.49 -14.84
CA PHE A 488 0.91 23.06 -14.55
C PHE A 488 2.31 22.69 -14.06
N MET A 489 2.37 21.84 -13.04
CA MET A 489 3.59 21.23 -12.54
C MET A 489 3.54 19.72 -12.85
N SER A 490 4.56 19.21 -13.53
CA SER A 490 4.58 17.81 -13.93
C SER A 490 6.00 17.25 -14.00
N ASP A 491 6.07 15.94 -14.11
CA ASP A 491 7.25 15.26 -14.55
C ASP A 491 7.38 15.35 -16.06
N LYS A 492 8.59 15.21 -16.58
CA LYS A 492 8.83 15.24 -18.02
C LYS A 492 8.50 13.89 -18.65
N GLN A 493 7.24 13.45 -18.60
CA GLN A 493 6.81 12.20 -19.18
C GLN A 493 6.51 12.30 -20.69
N LYS A 494 6.79 11.22 -21.41
CA LYS A 494 6.63 11.19 -22.87
C LYS A 494 5.19 11.39 -23.37
N GLY A 495 4.19 10.95 -22.60
CA GLY A 495 2.77 11.09 -22.95
C GLY A 495 2.18 12.45 -22.56
N LEU A 496 2.62 13.02 -21.45
CA LEU A 496 2.03 14.19 -20.83
C LEU A 496 2.41 15.50 -21.55
N ILE A 497 3.68 15.69 -21.92
CA ILE A 497 4.14 16.88 -22.66
C ILE A 497 3.37 17.06 -23.98
N PRO A 498 3.27 16.05 -24.87
CA PRO A 498 2.48 16.18 -26.09
C PRO A 498 0.98 16.41 -25.83
N ALA A 499 0.44 15.98 -24.69
CA ALA A 499 -0.94 16.27 -24.33
C ALA A 499 -1.12 17.75 -23.97
N PHE A 500 -0.21 18.35 -23.20
CA PHE A 500 -0.21 19.77 -22.88
C PHE A 500 -0.04 20.64 -24.14
N GLU A 501 0.92 20.33 -24.99
CA GLU A 501 1.15 21.05 -26.25
C GLU A 501 -0.09 21.02 -27.15
N THR A 502 -0.90 19.95 -27.07
CA THR A 502 -2.12 19.81 -27.87
C THR A 502 -3.30 20.59 -27.25
N LEU A 503 -3.45 20.55 -25.91
CA LEU A 503 -4.65 21.07 -25.24
C LEU A 503 -4.46 22.47 -24.65
N PHE A 504 -3.26 22.78 -24.14
CA PHE A 504 -2.97 24.02 -23.40
C PHE A 504 -1.62 24.63 -23.82
N PRO A 505 -1.45 24.98 -25.12
CA PRO A 505 -0.17 25.46 -25.64
C PRO A 505 0.31 26.79 -25.00
N ASN A 506 -0.60 27.55 -24.43
CA ASN A 506 -0.32 28.84 -23.83
C ASN A 506 -0.24 28.80 -22.29
N ALA A 507 -0.48 27.65 -21.66
CA ALA A 507 -0.32 27.50 -20.22
C ALA A 507 1.15 27.37 -19.83
N GLU A 508 1.51 27.91 -18.66
CA GLU A 508 2.85 27.73 -18.11
C GLU A 508 3.05 26.27 -17.67
N ASN A 509 4.06 25.60 -18.20
CA ASN A 509 4.46 24.26 -17.77
C ASN A 509 5.74 24.31 -16.97
N ARG A 510 5.71 23.85 -15.71
CA ARG A 510 6.89 23.70 -14.86
C ARG A 510 7.26 22.24 -14.70
N PHE A 511 8.55 21.95 -14.77
CA PHE A 511 9.07 20.61 -14.57
C PHE A 511 9.66 20.45 -13.17
N CYS A 512 9.44 19.31 -12.56
CA CYS A 512 10.08 18.94 -11.31
C CYS A 512 11.61 18.92 -11.47
N VAL A 513 12.32 19.78 -10.73
CA VAL A 513 13.79 19.88 -10.82
C VAL A 513 14.47 18.60 -10.37
N ARG A 514 13.86 17.84 -9.45
CA ARG A 514 14.34 16.51 -9.04
C ARG A 514 14.36 15.54 -10.22
N HIS A 515 13.27 15.46 -10.97
CA HIS A 515 13.20 14.64 -12.18
C HIS A 515 14.10 15.15 -13.29
N LEU A 516 14.27 16.46 -13.41
CA LEU A 516 15.26 17.05 -14.32
C LEU A 516 16.70 16.62 -13.98
N HIS A 517 17.06 16.62 -12.68
CA HIS A 517 18.34 16.12 -12.19
C HIS A 517 18.52 14.60 -12.44
N SER A 518 17.47 13.80 -12.21
CA SER A 518 17.50 12.36 -12.48
C SER A 518 17.71 12.06 -13.96
N ASN A 519 17.06 12.82 -14.86
CA ASN A 519 17.28 12.73 -16.29
C ASN A 519 18.72 13.11 -16.67
N MET A 520 19.27 14.14 -16.02
CA MET A 520 20.65 14.57 -16.22
C MET A 520 21.64 13.49 -15.78
N LYS A 521 21.42 12.85 -14.61
CA LYS A 521 22.21 11.70 -14.15
C LYS A 521 22.15 10.52 -15.13
N ARG A 522 20.96 10.18 -15.64
CA ARG A 522 20.78 9.10 -16.60
C ARG A 522 21.55 9.34 -17.90
N ASP A 523 21.58 10.60 -18.34
CA ASP A 523 22.28 10.99 -19.58
C ASP A 523 23.80 11.15 -19.37
N GLY A 524 24.32 10.77 -18.17
CA GLY A 524 25.75 10.65 -17.87
C GLY A 524 26.33 11.77 -17.01
N PHE A 525 25.57 12.83 -16.74
CA PHE A 525 26.05 13.99 -15.96
C PHE A 525 25.83 13.78 -14.47
N THR A 526 26.85 13.30 -13.78
CA THR A 526 26.80 12.92 -12.36
C THR A 526 27.76 13.76 -11.51
N GLY A 527 27.57 13.77 -10.20
CA GLY A 527 28.46 14.43 -9.24
C GLY A 527 27.81 15.58 -8.48
N LEU A 528 28.35 15.80 -7.27
CA LEU A 528 27.82 16.80 -6.33
C LEU A 528 27.96 18.23 -6.90
N ALA A 529 29.05 18.53 -7.60
CA ALA A 529 29.28 19.86 -8.18
C ALA A 529 28.20 20.22 -9.23
N ILE A 530 27.91 19.29 -10.15
CA ILE A 530 26.84 19.46 -11.16
C ILE A 530 25.47 19.61 -10.48
N LYS A 531 25.17 18.75 -9.49
CA LYS A 531 23.94 18.84 -8.70
C LYS A 531 23.82 20.23 -8.05
N THR A 532 24.86 20.69 -7.37
CA THR A 532 24.87 21.98 -6.67
C THR A 532 24.67 23.15 -7.62
N ALA A 533 25.32 23.13 -8.81
CA ALA A 533 25.16 24.17 -9.82
C ALA A 533 23.74 24.18 -10.41
N LEU A 534 23.16 23.01 -10.75
CA LEU A 534 21.80 22.88 -11.22
C LEU A 534 20.79 23.44 -10.22
N TRP A 535 20.87 23.01 -8.93
CA TRP A 535 19.98 23.51 -7.90
C TRP A 535 20.18 24.99 -7.58
N GLY A 536 21.42 25.48 -7.67
CA GLY A 536 21.71 26.91 -7.58
C GLY A 536 21.04 27.72 -8.68
N ALA A 537 21.10 27.25 -9.93
CA ALA A 537 20.42 27.87 -11.07
C ALA A 537 18.89 27.80 -10.92
N ALA A 538 18.34 26.66 -10.49
CA ALA A 538 16.89 26.50 -10.27
C ALA A 538 16.36 27.42 -9.17
N LYS A 539 17.08 27.57 -8.07
CA LYS A 539 16.70 28.40 -6.90
C LYS A 539 16.94 29.90 -7.11
N ALA A 540 17.75 30.29 -8.10
CA ALA A 540 18.04 31.70 -8.37
C ALA A 540 16.75 32.51 -8.59
N THR A 541 16.59 33.61 -7.87
CA THR A 541 15.42 34.47 -7.95
C THR A 541 15.60 35.65 -8.92
N ARG A 542 16.84 35.89 -9.35
CA ARG A 542 17.23 36.93 -10.33
C ARG A 542 17.91 36.32 -11.52
N VAL A 543 17.69 36.91 -12.68
CA VAL A 543 18.28 36.42 -13.94
C VAL A 543 19.81 36.49 -13.91
N GLU A 544 20.40 37.51 -13.26
CA GLU A 544 21.85 37.65 -13.13
C GLU A 544 22.44 36.52 -12.30
N GLU A 545 21.77 36.12 -11.23
CA GLU A 545 22.20 35.00 -10.38
C GLU A 545 22.07 33.66 -11.13
N PHE A 546 20.97 33.47 -11.85
CA PHE A 546 20.79 32.33 -12.74
C PHE A 546 21.93 32.23 -13.75
N ASN A 547 22.24 33.31 -14.45
CA ASN A 547 23.32 33.33 -15.44
C ASN A 547 24.68 32.98 -14.82
N ARG A 548 24.95 33.49 -13.64
CA ARG A 548 26.17 33.15 -12.90
C ARG A 548 26.23 31.65 -12.55
N LYS A 549 25.13 31.04 -12.08
CA LYS A 549 25.08 29.63 -11.77
C LYS A 549 25.16 28.74 -13.01
N MET A 550 24.62 29.19 -14.11
CA MET A 550 24.81 28.54 -15.43
C MET A 550 26.26 28.60 -15.89
N GLN A 551 26.96 29.73 -15.65
CA GLN A 551 28.38 29.83 -15.97
C GLN A 551 29.23 28.93 -15.04
N GLU A 552 28.91 28.83 -13.75
CA GLU A 552 29.56 27.88 -12.84
C GLU A 552 29.40 26.43 -13.33
N LEU A 553 28.18 26.04 -13.81
CA LEU A 553 27.96 24.73 -14.40
C LEU A 553 28.83 24.51 -15.67
N ARG A 554 28.94 25.52 -16.51
CA ARG A 554 29.75 25.48 -17.71
C ARG A 554 31.24 25.27 -17.41
N ASP A 555 31.73 25.93 -16.35
CA ASP A 555 33.13 25.82 -15.91
C ASP A 555 33.43 24.42 -15.30
N ILE A 556 32.38 23.74 -14.75
CA ILE A 556 32.48 22.37 -14.25
C ILE A 556 32.41 21.35 -15.38
N ASP A 557 31.46 21.50 -16.32
CA ASP A 557 31.19 20.56 -17.39
C ASP A 557 30.42 21.26 -18.52
N GLU A 558 31.11 21.50 -19.67
CA GLU A 558 30.51 22.15 -20.84
C GLU A 558 29.36 21.34 -21.43
N ASP A 559 29.46 20.01 -21.49
CA ASP A 559 28.43 19.14 -22.07
C ASP A 559 27.18 19.14 -21.20
N ALA A 560 27.33 19.11 -19.89
CA ALA A 560 26.23 19.26 -18.91
C ALA A 560 25.53 20.62 -19.09
N TYR A 561 26.30 21.71 -19.28
CA TYR A 561 25.76 23.03 -19.57
C TYR A 561 24.96 23.02 -20.87
N GLN A 562 25.52 22.48 -21.97
CA GLN A 562 24.83 22.39 -23.27
C GLN A 562 23.57 21.54 -23.22
N TRP A 563 23.58 20.47 -22.39
CA TRP A 563 22.39 19.65 -22.14
C TRP A 563 21.27 20.47 -21.48
N LEU A 564 21.61 21.31 -20.49
CA LEU A 564 20.65 22.08 -19.69
C LEU A 564 20.15 23.31 -20.49
N VAL A 565 20.99 23.98 -21.28
CA VAL A 565 20.59 25.11 -22.13
C VAL A 565 19.47 24.75 -23.11
N LYS A 566 19.43 23.50 -23.57
CA LYS A 566 18.33 22.99 -24.42
C LYS A 566 16.97 22.95 -23.70
N LYS A 567 16.93 23.22 -22.37
CA LYS A 567 15.70 23.24 -21.59
C LYS A 567 15.32 24.70 -21.32
N PRO A 568 14.14 25.14 -21.75
CA PRO A 568 13.70 26.50 -21.52
C PRO A 568 13.70 26.86 -20.03
N PRO A 569 14.37 27.92 -19.57
CA PRO A 569 14.52 28.23 -18.16
C PRO A 569 13.19 28.56 -17.46
N GLN A 570 12.20 29.04 -18.20
CA GLN A 570 10.85 29.28 -17.69
C GLN A 570 10.14 28.03 -17.19
N ASN A 571 10.64 26.84 -17.56
CA ASN A 571 10.03 25.58 -17.15
C ASN A 571 10.60 25.04 -15.84
N TRP A 572 11.75 25.55 -15.33
CA TRP A 572 12.42 24.91 -14.20
C TRP A 572 13.18 25.85 -13.25
N THR A 573 13.17 27.19 -13.52
CA THR A 573 13.91 28.15 -12.68
C THR A 573 13.02 29.25 -12.14
N ARG A 574 13.18 29.60 -10.86
CA ARG A 574 12.42 30.65 -10.19
C ARG A 574 12.58 32.02 -10.84
N SER A 575 13.76 32.35 -11.32
CA SER A 575 14.07 33.63 -11.97
C SER A 575 13.25 33.89 -13.24
N HIS A 576 12.70 32.85 -13.86
CA HIS A 576 11.92 32.92 -15.09
C HIS A 576 10.47 32.48 -14.93
N PHE A 577 10.03 32.12 -13.71
CA PHE A 577 8.64 31.74 -13.46
C PHE A 577 7.71 32.96 -13.54
N SER A 578 6.53 32.73 -14.09
CA SER A 578 5.45 33.72 -14.01
C SER A 578 5.07 33.97 -12.53
N PRO A 579 4.88 35.22 -12.11
CA PRO A 579 4.43 35.55 -10.75
C PRO A 579 2.92 35.29 -10.55
N HIS A 580 2.17 35.01 -11.63
CA HIS A 580 0.72 34.89 -11.61
C HIS A 580 0.22 33.81 -10.62
N PRO A 581 0.77 32.56 -10.61
CA PRO A 581 0.30 31.53 -9.69
C PRO A 581 0.67 31.79 -8.22
N LYS A 582 1.47 32.85 -7.94
CA LYS A 582 1.95 33.17 -6.58
C LYS A 582 2.58 31.98 -5.87
N CYS A 583 3.32 31.21 -6.63
CA CYS A 583 3.95 29.95 -6.22
C CYS A 583 5.28 29.79 -6.94
N ASP A 584 6.32 29.48 -6.20
CA ASP A 584 7.69 29.35 -6.69
C ASP A 584 8.28 27.95 -6.45
N ILE A 585 7.39 26.94 -6.25
CA ILE A 585 7.81 25.56 -6.04
C ILE A 585 8.58 25.02 -7.24
N LEU A 586 9.60 24.24 -6.95
CA LEU A 586 10.49 23.62 -7.92
C LEU A 586 10.25 22.11 -8.07
N LEU A 587 9.46 21.53 -7.20
CA LEU A 587 9.25 20.10 -7.08
C LEU A 587 7.77 19.74 -7.19
N ASN A 588 7.46 18.58 -7.79
CA ASN A 588 6.11 18.04 -7.86
C ASN A 588 5.73 17.24 -6.60
N ASN A 589 6.25 17.68 -5.44
CA ASN A 589 5.99 17.02 -4.16
C ASN A 589 4.49 16.91 -3.83
N MET A 590 3.66 17.83 -4.37
CA MET A 590 2.23 17.78 -4.13
C MET A 590 1.57 16.51 -4.65
N CYS A 591 1.98 16.03 -5.82
CA CYS A 591 1.48 14.78 -6.38
C CYS A 591 2.10 13.57 -5.68
N GLU A 592 3.40 13.60 -5.39
CA GLU A 592 4.11 12.54 -4.67
C GLU A 592 3.48 12.32 -3.28
N TYR A 593 3.20 13.41 -2.54
CA TYR A 593 2.51 13.31 -1.26
C TYR A 593 1.10 12.72 -1.42
N PHE A 594 0.33 13.15 -2.42
CA PHE A 594 -0.99 12.58 -2.65
C PHE A 594 -0.91 11.09 -3.00
N ASN A 595 0.04 10.70 -3.83
CA ASN A 595 0.28 9.30 -4.19
C ASN A 595 0.66 8.44 -2.96
N SER A 596 1.43 8.99 -2.02
CA SER A 596 1.73 8.37 -0.73
C SER A 596 0.50 8.31 0.18
N PHE A 597 -0.29 9.38 0.26
CA PHE A 597 -1.52 9.44 1.05
C PHE A 597 -2.55 8.38 0.67
N ILE A 598 -2.62 8.00 -0.62
CA ILE A 598 -3.53 6.97 -1.12
C ILE A 598 -2.88 5.58 -1.27
N LEU A 599 -1.68 5.37 -0.73
CA LEU A 599 -0.91 4.13 -0.94
C LEU A 599 -1.72 2.88 -0.58
N GLU A 600 -2.39 2.87 0.58
CA GLU A 600 -3.26 1.76 1.00
C GLU A 600 -4.42 1.51 0.03
N ALA A 601 -4.96 2.57 -0.57
CA ALA A 601 -6.05 2.45 -1.55
C ALA A 601 -5.58 1.75 -2.83
N ARG A 602 -4.35 2.02 -3.28
CA ARG A 602 -3.79 1.50 -4.54
C ARG A 602 -3.65 -0.04 -4.56
N GLU A 603 -3.65 -0.69 -3.41
CA GLU A 603 -3.56 -2.16 -3.27
C GLU A 603 -4.94 -2.85 -3.28
N LYS A 604 -6.03 -2.08 -3.20
CA LYS A 604 -7.38 -2.62 -3.06
C LYS A 604 -8.04 -2.87 -4.42
N PRO A 605 -9.06 -3.77 -4.48
CA PRO A 605 -9.93 -3.90 -5.64
C PRO A 605 -10.64 -2.58 -5.96
N ILE A 606 -11.07 -2.39 -7.21
CA ILE A 606 -11.46 -1.09 -7.77
C ILE A 606 -12.49 -0.30 -6.96
N ILE A 607 -13.62 -0.88 -6.56
CA ILE A 607 -14.63 -0.16 -5.76
C ILE A 607 -14.07 0.16 -4.36
N SER A 608 -13.36 -0.80 -3.75
CA SER A 608 -12.72 -0.60 -2.44
C SER A 608 -11.64 0.48 -2.49
N LEU A 609 -10.91 0.59 -3.61
CA LEU A 609 -9.95 1.66 -3.89
C LEU A 609 -10.66 3.01 -3.94
N LEU A 610 -11.68 3.15 -4.81
CA LEU A 610 -12.45 4.38 -4.98
C LEU A 610 -13.09 4.85 -3.68
N GLU A 611 -13.70 3.92 -2.93
CA GLU A 611 -14.33 4.22 -1.65
C GLU A 611 -13.31 4.62 -0.57
N THR A 612 -12.13 4.02 -0.59
CA THR A 612 -11.04 4.42 0.32
C THR A 612 -10.56 5.83 0.00
N ILE A 613 -10.33 6.17 -1.28
CA ILE A 613 -9.96 7.54 -1.68
C ILE A 613 -11.07 8.52 -1.27
N ARG A 614 -12.34 8.21 -1.55
CA ARG A 614 -13.46 9.07 -1.14
C ARG A 614 -13.45 9.36 0.36
N ASN A 615 -13.31 8.34 1.18
CA ASN A 615 -13.29 8.50 2.64
C ASN A 615 -12.09 9.33 3.12
N LEU A 616 -10.89 9.12 2.53
CA LEU A 616 -9.71 9.91 2.83
C LEU A 616 -9.92 11.39 2.48
N LEU A 617 -10.49 11.69 1.30
CA LEU A 617 -10.80 13.05 0.88
C LEU A 617 -11.81 13.72 1.80
N MET A 618 -12.91 13.03 2.16
CA MET A 618 -13.94 13.57 3.05
C MET A 618 -13.40 13.86 4.45
N THR A 619 -12.60 12.96 5.00
CA THR A 619 -11.94 13.16 6.30
C THR A 619 -11.00 14.34 6.27
N ARG A 620 -10.18 14.47 5.22
CA ARG A 620 -9.26 15.59 5.04
C ARG A 620 -10.02 16.93 4.93
N MET A 621 -11.07 16.99 4.10
CA MET A 621 -11.88 18.22 3.96
C MET A 621 -12.53 18.63 5.28
N GLN A 622 -13.05 17.68 6.05
CA GLN A 622 -13.63 17.96 7.37
C GLN A 622 -12.57 18.48 8.34
N SER A 623 -11.41 17.84 8.41
CA SER A 623 -10.30 18.30 9.25
C SER A 623 -9.83 19.71 8.87
N ASN A 624 -9.67 20.00 7.56
CA ASN A 624 -9.29 21.33 7.10
C ASN A 624 -10.35 22.39 7.42
N LYS A 625 -11.63 22.05 7.31
CA LYS A 625 -12.72 22.94 7.71
C LYS A 625 -12.65 23.29 9.21
N GLU A 626 -12.40 22.30 10.05
CA GLU A 626 -12.27 22.49 11.50
C GLU A 626 -11.03 23.32 11.86
N LYS A 627 -9.90 23.09 11.18
CA LYS A 627 -8.69 23.91 11.32
C LYS A 627 -8.96 25.35 10.88
N ALA A 628 -9.58 25.56 9.71
CA ALA A 628 -9.89 26.88 9.18
C ALA A 628 -10.83 27.69 10.10
N ALA A 629 -11.77 27.03 10.76
CA ALA A 629 -12.69 27.69 11.71
C ALA A 629 -11.98 28.26 12.97
N LYS A 630 -10.77 27.79 13.25
CA LYS A 630 -9.93 28.28 14.35
C LYS A 630 -9.02 29.45 13.97
N TRP A 631 -8.96 29.83 12.69
CA TRP A 631 -8.07 30.90 12.23
C TRP A 631 -8.62 32.27 12.59
N GLU A 632 -7.76 33.12 13.13
CA GLU A 632 -8.07 34.52 13.45
C GLU A 632 -7.47 35.46 12.41
N GLY A 633 -8.29 36.41 11.95
CA GLY A 633 -7.89 37.45 11.00
C GLY A 633 -8.14 37.10 9.53
N LEU A 634 -7.71 38.00 8.64
CA LEU A 634 -8.01 37.95 7.19
C LEU A 634 -7.01 37.08 6.39
N LEU A 635 -5.89 36.71 7.00
CA LEU A 635 -4.82 35.97 6.32
C LEU A 635 -4.68 34.58 6.91
N CYS A 636 -4.42 33.59 6.05
CA CYS A 636 -4.09 32.25 6.51
C CYS A 636 -2.76 32.22 7.30
N PRO A 637 -2.58 31.30 8.24
CA PRO A 637 -1.46 31.31 9.20
C PRO A 637 -0.09 31.40 8.54
N LYS A 638 0.14 30.66 7.45
CA LYS A 638 1.44 30.67 6.75
C LYS A 638 1.76 32.01 6.10
N ILE A 639 0.80 32.60 5.41
CA ILE A 639 0.99 33.93 4.81
C ILE A 639 1.21 35.01 5.87
N LYS A 640 0.48 34.93 7.00
CA LYS A 640 0.70 35.79 8.17
C LYS A 640 2.13 35.68 8.68
N LYS A 641 2.64 34.43 8.83
CA LYS A 641 4.03 34.16 9.27
C LYS A 641 5.06 34.75 8.29
N ILE A 642 4.89 34.49 6.97
CA ILE A 642 5.76 35.04 5.93
C ILE A 642 5.82 36.55 5.98
N LEU A 643 4.68 37.23 6.04
CA LEU A 643 4.62 38.68 6.10
C LEU A 643 5.32 39.25 7.35
N ILE A 644 5.13 38.63 8.52
CA ILE A 644 5.81 39.00 9.75
C ILE A 644 7.32 38.90 9.61
N THR A 645 7.81 37.75 9.06
CA THR A 645 9.23 37.51 8.85
C THR A 645 9.82 38.50 7.86
N THR A 646 9.17 38.71 6.70
CA THR A 646 9.64 39.64 5.69
C THR A 646 9.67 41.09 6.23
N ARG A 647 8.67 41.47 7.04
CA ARG A 647 8.65 42.78 7.68
C ARG A 647 9.82 42.98 8.67
N LYS A 648 10.17 41.94 9.46
CA LYS A 648 11.33 41.98 10.34
C LYS A 648 12.63 42.17 9.55
N VAL A 649 12.85 41.37 8.51
CA VAL A 649 14.04 41.48 7.66
C VAL A 649 14.14 42.88 7.00
N ALA A 650 13.03 43.40 6.49
CA ALA A 650 13.01 44.72 5.88
C ALA A 650 13.36 45.81 6.91
N PHE A 651 12.84 45.74 8.14
CA PHE A 651 13.12 46.66 9.22
C PHE A 651 14.59 46.64 9.63
N ASP A 652 15.16 45.41 9.78
CA ASP A 652 16.59 45.27 10.13
C ASP A 652 17.51 45.78 9.00
N SER A 653 17.10 45.68 7.74
CA SER A 653 17.87 46.19 6.59
C SER A 653 17.78 47.74 6.44
N THR A 654 16.78 48.42 7.01
CA THR A 654 16.64 49.87 7.00
C THR A 654 17.32 50.54 8.21
N SER A 655 17.78 49.73 9.17
CA SER A 655 18.49 50.18 10.38
C SER A 655 20.00 50.21 10.23
N LEU A 656 20.53 49.81 9.06
CA LEU A 656 21.92 49.90 8.63
C LEU A 656 22.08 51.08 7.63
#